data_387cf703c6c2e20ec1e37b70f56fae24
#
_entry.id   387cf703c6c2e20ec1e37b70f56fae24
#
_cell.length_a   1.000
_cell.length_b   1.000
_cell.length_c   1.000
_cell.angle_alpha   90.00
_cell.angle_beta   90.00
_cell.angle_gamma   90.00
#
_symmetry.space_group_name_H-M   'P 1'
#
loop_
_entity.id
_entity.type
_entity.pdbx_description
1 polymer ?
#
loop_
_entity_poly.entity_id
_entity_poly.type
_entity_poly.pdbx_seq_one_letter_code
_entity_poly.pdbx_strand_id
1 'polypeptide(L)'
;MQLTRPMNNSIFNRTASPVAIAIIGGGFSGSLVAANLLRNATMPLSIKLIERNSEVGRGVAYGTPVDCHLLNVPAGNMSAYADEPNHFLNWLHKNGHEEVTASTFVPRRVYGDYVQATLKAAQVNALANVQLEKIIDEAIAIATKPHNTIVYLSSGQCLYVQKAVLALGNFPAILPAPLAVLDNRYVKDAWSADAITDLNPEDAILLVGTGLTMVDAVVALHQQGFQGQIHTVSRHGLMPFKHKSTAAYPAFINVETAPKTARGLLHLVRQELRQTLTQQDAQDWRAVIDAMRPIISELWQALPLPEQKRFLRHVKAYWEVHRHRIAEGIAEVMDAAMESGQLNHYAGRIQSCQELENGVNVSICERGTQKNILLQVKRIINCTGANCDYRRLQHPLVASIQEQRLIRPNILSMGIDTAPNGALIDADGNTSQMLYTLGTPRKGNLWETTAVPEIRVQAANLAQELLKSLNPKPDATTFGLMKPSMLFRQLFDKESSTYTYLIADPETKTAILVDPVLEQVERDLQILRQLGLTLRYCIETHIHADHITGTDKLRSLTGCLAILPENAAATCADYYIADGNMLELGNVQIRAIATPGHTDSHMAYLVNDTHLLTGDALFIRGCGRTDFQNGDAESLYDAVTQKLFTLPDDTLVYPGHDYQGQTVSTIGEEKCWNPRFAGHSRNQFIELMKNLNLPQPKKILEAVPANQHCGRILAALDYQI
;
A
#
# COMPACT_ATOMS: atom_id res chain seq x y z
N MET A 1 2.09 -73.43 -23.53
CA MET A 1 2.29 -72.28 -24.41
C MET A 1 1.64 -71.08 -23.78
N GLN A 2 2.40 -70.38 -22.98
CA GLN A 2 1.95 -69.11 -22.28
C GLN A 2 2.46 -67.94 -23.12
N LEU A 3 1.52 -67.16 -23.64
CA LEU A 3 1.80 -65.90 -24.31
C LEU A 3 1.82 -64.75 -23.25
N THR A 4 3.02 -64.30 -22.94
CA THR A 4 3.23 -63.05 -22.15
C THR A 4 3.01 -61.82 -23.03
N ARG A 5 2.02 -61.00 -22.71
CA ARG A 5 1.87 -59.65 -23.27
C ARG A 5 2.84 -58.70 -22.57
N PRO A 6 3.53 -57.82 -23.29
CA PRO A 6 4.33 -56.77 -22.66
C PRO A 6 3.41 -55.68 -22.03
N MET A 7 3.64 -55.33 -20.74
CA MET A 7 3.05 -54.14 -20.11
C MET A 7 3.65 -52.89 -20.76
N ASN A 8 2.77 -52.13 -21.37
CA ASN A 8 3.08 -50.75 -21.83
C ASN A 8 3.18 -49.81 -20.61
N ASN A 9 4.40 -49.55 -20.15
CA ASN A 9 4.70 -48.49 -19.19
C ASN A 9 4.68 -47.13 -19.91
N SER A 10 3.51 -46.57 -20.16
CA SER A 10 3.39 -45.17 -20.41
C SER A 10 3.37 -44.44 -19.05
N ILE A 11 4.56 -44.07 -18.58
CA ILE A 11 4.70 -43.10 -17.49
C ILE A 11 4.13 -41.79 -18.02
N PHE A 12 2.90 -41.50 -17.60
CA PHE A 12 2.28 -40.18 -17.81
C PHE A 12 3.15 -39.12 -17.14
N ASN A 13 3.84 -38.34 -17.95
CA ASN A 13 4.24 -36.99 -17.58
C ASN A 13 2.95 -36.21 -17.27
N ARG A 14 2.51 -36.21 -16.01
CA ARG A 14 1.58 -35.24 -15.50
C ARG A 14 2.34 -33.91 -15.42
N THR A 15 2.26 -33.13 -16.49
CA THR A 15 2.51 -31.69 -16.38
C THR A 15 1.54 -31.18 -15.31
N ALA A 16 2.06 -30.71 -14.19
CA ALA A 16 1.25 -30.14 -13.15
C ALA A 16 0.35 -29.06 -13.79
N SER A 17 -0.95 -29.15 -13.57
CA SER A 17 -1.88 -28.11 -14.06
C SER A 17 -1.41 -26.75 -13.55
N PRO A 18 -1.40 -25.71 -14.40
CA PRO A 18 -0.91 -24.40 -13.99
C PRO A 18 -1.70 -23.90 -12.77
N VAL A 19 -1.00 -23.24 -11.86
CA VAL A 19 -1.61 -22.61 -10.69
C VAL A 19 -2.64 -21.58 -11.16
N ALA A 20 -3.83 -21.59 -10.57
CA ALA A 20 -4.91 -20.71 -11.00
C ALA A 20 -5.28 -19.66 -9.92
N ILE A 21 -5.47 -18.42 -10.37
CA ILE A 21 -6.01 -17.31 -9.58
C ILE A 21 -7.33 -16.85 -10.19
N ALA A 22 -8.39 -16.74 -9.39
CA ALA A 22 -9.61 -16.06 -9.80
C ALA A 22 -9.59 -14.59 -9.34
N ILE A 23 -9.97 -13.68 -10.23
CA ILE A 23 -10.20 -12.28 -9.93
C ILE A 23 -11.68 -11.99 -10.20
N ILE A 24 -12.44 -11.69 -9.15
CA ILE A 24 -13.89 -11.48 -9.20
C ILE A 24 -14.15 -9.98 -9.26
N GLY A 25 -14.62 -9.53 -10.42
CA GLY A 25 -14.77 -8.13 -10.81
C GLY A 25 -13.68 -7.70 -11.79
N GLY A 26 -14.05 -7.56 -13.05
CA GLY A 26 -13.18 -7.15 -14.16
C GLY A 26 -13.16 -5.64 -14.41
N GLY A 27 -13.58 -4.82 -13.46
CA GLY A 27 -13.46 -3.36 -13.52
C GLY A 27 -11.99 -2.91 -13.37
N PHE A 28 -11.77 -1.64 -13.05
CA PHE A 28 -10.42 -1.06 -12.91
C PHE A 28 -9.52 -1.86 -11.98
N SER A 29 -9.94 -2.10 -10.73
CA SER A 29 -9.11 -2.76 -9.72
C SER A 29 -8.70 -4.18 -10.12
N GLY A 30 -9.65 -4.99 -10.58
CA GLY A 30 -9.36 -6.38 -10.99
C GLY A 30 -8.52 -6.44 -12.25
N SER A 31 -8.74 -5.55 -13.22
CA SER A 31 -7.91 -5.46 -14.43
C SER A 31 -6.48 -5.08 -14.13
N LEU A 32 -6.24 -4.20 -13.13
CA LEU A 32 -4.88 -3.86 -12.70
C LEU A 32 -4.17 -5.01 -11.98
N VAL A 33 -4.88 -5.76 -11.14
CA VAL A 33 -4.31 -6.98 -10.54
C VAL A 33 -3.92 -7.97 -11.64
N ALA A 34 -4.81 -8.22 -12.61
CA ALA A 34 -4.54 -9.11 -13.75
C ALA A 34 -3.34 -8.62 -14.57
N ALA A 35 -3.26 -7.33 -14.89
CA ALA A 35 -2.15 -6.74 -15.64
C ALA A 35 -0.81 -6.86 -14.91
N ASN A 36 -0.79 -6.62 -13.59
CA ASN A 36 0.43 -6.78 -12.78
C ASN A 36 0.84 -8.27 -12.65
N LEU A 37 -0.11 -9.20 -12.53
CA LEU A 37 0.20 -10.64 -12.54
C LEU A 37 0.78 -11.08 -13.89
N LEU A 38 0.17 -10.66 -15.02
CA LEU A 38 0.68 -10.95 -16.36
C LEU A 38 2.10 -10.42 -16.58
N ARG A 39 2.38 -9.23 -16.05
CA ARG A 39 3.66 -8.54 -16.22
C ARG A 39 4.79 -9.15 -15.37
N ASN A 40 4.45 -9.64 -14.16
CA ASN A 40 5.44 -10.02 -13.15
C ASN A 40 5.54 -11.55 -12.91
N ALA A 41 4.62 -12.36 -13.45
CA ALA A 41 4.67 -13.80 -13.24
C ALA A 41 5.85 -14.43 -14.00
N THR A 42 6.69 -15.19 -13.28
CA THR A 42 7.83 -15.96 -13.83
C THR A 42 7.56 -17.46 -13.89
N MET A 43 6.41 -17.92 -13.35
CA MET A 43 5.98 -19.31 -13.28
C MET A 43 4.72 -19.54 -14.11
N PRO A 44 4.39 -20.80 -14.49
CA PRO A 44 3.13 -21.10 -15.14
C PRO A 44 1.95 -20.67 -14.31
N LEU A 45 1.10 -19.78 -14.85
CA LEU A 45 -0.02 -19.18 -14.14
C LEU A 45 -1.27 -19.08 -15.04
N SER A 46 -2.43 -19.48 -14.52
CA SER A 46 -3.73 -19.27 -15.12
C SER A 46 -4.50 -18.19 -14.36
N ILE A 47 -4.77 -17.05 -14.97
CA ILE A 47 -5.55 -15.95 -14.39
C ILE A 47 -6.96 -15.99 -14.97
N LYS A 48 -7.97 -16.15 -14.11
CA LYS A 48 -9.40 -16.15 -14.47
C LYS A 48 -10.04 -14.85 -14.01
N LEU A 49 -10.25 -13.93 -14.95
CA LEU A 49 -10.86 -12.64 -14.69
C LEU A 49 -12.36 -12.71 -14.99
N ILE A 50 -13.17 -12.67 -13.93
CA ILE A 50 -14.62 -12.84 -13.98
C ILE A 50 -15.28 -11.46 -13.96
N GLU A 51 -16.11 -11.15 -14.95
CA GLU A 51 -16.86 -9.90 -15.03
C GLU A 51 -18.26 -10.16 -15.54
N ARG A 52 -19.28 -9.61 -14.87
CA ARG A 52 -20.68 -9.78 -15.25
C ARG A 52 -21.07 -9.01 -16.52
N ASN A 53 -20.34 -7.93 -16.84
CA ASN A 53 -20.57 -7.13 -18.03
C ASN A 53 -19.60 -7.53 -19.15
N SER A 54 -20.01 -7.35 -20.39
CA SER A 54 -19.20 -7.67 -21.56
C SER A 54 -17.91 -6.83 -21.67
N GLU A 55 -17.87 -5.65 -21.05
CA GLU A 55 -16.77 -4.70 -21.14
C GLU A 55 -15.83 -4.78 -19.93
N VAL A 56 -14.88 -5.71 -19.99
CA VAL A 56 -13.78 -5.81 -19.01
C VAL A 56 -12.90 -4.56 -19.06
N GLY A 57 -12.45 -4.04 -17.91
CA GLY A 57 -11.57 -2.88 -17.77
C GLY A 57 -12.26 -1.60 -17.33
N ARG A 58 -13.52 -1.41 -17.65
CA ARG A 58 -14.25 -0.16 -17.42
C ARG A 58 -14.87 -0.08 -16.02
N GLY A 59 -15.64 -1.08 -15.62
CA GLY A 59 -16.43 -1.04 -14.40
C GLY A 59 -17.41 0.14 -14.38
N VAL A 60 -17.99 0.42 -13.21
CA VAL A 60 -18.98 1.52 -13.06
C VAL A 60 -18.37 2.90 -13.30
N ALA A 61 -17.12 3.13 -12.86
CA ALA A 61 -16.53 4.46 -12.88
C ALA A 61 -16.10 4.96 -14.28
N TYR A 62 -15.77 4.05 -15.20
CA TYR A 62 -15.22 4.35 -16.53
C TYR A 62 -16.05 3.76 -17.68
N GLY A 63 -17.19 3.14 -17.35
CA GLY A 63 -18.13 2.60 -18.32
C GLY A 63 -19.20 3.60 -18.79
N THR A 64 -19.15 4.85 -18.36
CA THR A 64 -20.10 5.89 -18.81
C THR A 64 -19.97 6.14 -20.31
N PRO A 65 -21.07 6.17 -21.06
CA PRO A 65 -21.05 6.52 -22.48
C PRO A 65 -20.97 8.04 -22.73
N VAL A 66 -21.08 8.85 -21.68
CA VAL A 66 -21.22 10.31 -21.76
C VAL A 66 -19.86 10.98 -21.66
N ASP A 67 -19.47 11.73 -22.70
CA ASP A 67 -18.15 12.35 -22.81
C ASP A 67 -17.91 13.51 -21.83
N CYS A 68 -18.98 14.17 -21.35
CA CYS A 68 -18.85 15.25 -20.38
C CYS A 68 -18.47 14.78 -18.96
N HIS A 69 -18.52 13.49 -18.68
CA HIS A 69 -18.06 12.95 -17.41
C HIS A 69 -16.53 12.93 -17.37
N LEU A 70 -15.94 13.99 -16.87
CA LEU A 70 -14.49 14.09 -16.72
C LEU A 70 -13.97 13.32 -15.51
N LEU A 71 -12.70 12.93 -15.58
CA LEU A 71 -11.96 12.50 -14.41
C LEU A 71 -11.89 13.66 -13.40
N ASN A 72 -11.90 13.34 -12.12
CA ASN A 72 -11.71 14.31 -11.03
C ASN A 72 -10.23 14.37 -10.55
N VAL A 73 -9.33 13.74 -11.30
CA VAL A 73 -7.89 13.73 -11.08
C VAL A 73 -7.22 14.03 -12.42
N PRO A 74 -6.22 14.93 -12.46
CA PRO A 74 -5.50 15.25 -13.70
C PRO A 74 -4.78 14.05 -14.30
N ALA A 75 -4.60 14.05 -15.63
CA ALA A 75 -4.03 12.95 -16.40
C ALA A 75 -2.65 12.48 -15.89
N GLY A 76 -1.80 13.40 -15.45
CA GLY A 76 -0.48 13.09 -14.90
C GLY A 76 -0.48 12.19 -13.65
N ASN A 77 -1.62 12.10 -12.95
CA ASN A 77 -1.76 11.28 -11.75
C ASN A 77 -2.57 9.99 -11.98
N MET A 78 -2.91 9.70 -13.23
CA MET A 78 -3.85 8.63 -13.60
C MET A 78 -3.18 7.40 -14.23
N SER A 79 -1.85 7.25 -14.12
CA SER A 79 -1.18 6.03 -14.57
C SER A 79 -1.74 4.78 -13.89
N ALA A 80 -1.92 3.70 -14.64
CA ALA A 80 -2.31 2.38 -14.16
C ALA A 80 -1.18 1.66 -13.40
N TYR A 81 0.07 1.98 -13.70
CA TYR A 81 1.25 1.39 -13.07
C TYR A 81 1.89 2.35 -12.07
N ALA A 82 2.26 1.81 -10.91
CA ALA A 82 2.89 2.60 -9.84
C ALA A 82 4.33 3.01 -10.18
N ASP A 83 5.04 2.13 -10.89
CA ASP A 83 6.43 2.28 -11.35
C ASP A 83 6.58 3.08 -12.66
N GLU A 84 5.47 3.38 -13.36
CA GLU A 84 5.45 4.15 -14.61
C GLU A 84 4.50 5.36 -14.51
N PRO A 85 4.86 6.42 -13.79
CA PRO A 85 3.96 7.55 -13.50
C PRO A 85 3.39 8.23 -14.74
N ASN A 86 4.10 8.24 -15.86
CA ASN A 86 3.70 8.88 -17.12
C ASN A 86 3.00 7.93 -18.10
N HIS A 87 2.73 6.67 -17.73
CA HIS A 87 2.20 5.65 -18.66
C HIS A 87 0.88 6.07 -19.31
N PHE A 88 -0.05 6.67 -18.55
CA PHE A 88 -1.32 7.16 -19.10
C PHE A 88 -1.11 8.35 -20.06
N LEU A 89 -0.28 9.31 -19.70
CA LEU A 89 0.01 10.47 -20.53
C LEU A 89 0.67 10.06 -21.86
N ASN A 90 1.65 9.14 -21.79
CA ASN A 90 2.30 8.58 -22.97
C ASN A 90 1.31 7.80 -23.86
N TRP A 91 0.35 7.08 -23.26
CA TRP A 91 -0.70 6.37 -23.99
C TRP A 91 -1.63 7.36 -24.71
N LEU A 92 -2.04 8.44 -24.04
CA LEU A 92 -2.88 9.49 -24.63
C LEU A 92 -2.23 10.08 -25.88
N HIS A 93 -0.97 10.50 -25.79
CA HIS A 93 -0.23 11.09 -26.93
C HIS A 93 -0.12 10.11 -28.09
N LYS A 94 0.08 8.81 -27.81
CA LYS A 94 0.14 7.77 -28.86
C LYS A 94 -1.21 7.46 -29.51
N ASN A 95 -2.32 7.87 -28.90
CA ASN A 95 -3.68 7.57 -29.35
C ASN A 95 -4.47 8.82 -29.79
N GLY A 96 -3.78 9.86 -30.25
CA GLY A 96 -4.38 11.03 -30.89
C GLY A 96 -4.84 12.13 -29.92
N HIS A 97 -4.32 12.15 -28.69
CA HIS A 97 -4.56 13.18 -27.68
C HIS A 97 -3.27 13.93 -27.34
N GLU A 98 -2.56 14.42 -28.37
CA GLU A 98 -1.24 15.06 -28.21
C GLU A 98 -1.31 16.37 -27.43
N GLU A 99 -2.47 17.05 -27.43
CA GLU A 99 -2.75 18.31 -26.73
C GLU A 99 -2.89 18.14 -25.23
N VAL A 100 -3.10 16.90 -24.72
CA VAL A 100 -3.33 16.63 -23.30
C VAL A 100 -2.02 16.78 -22.52
N THR A 101 -2.07 17.60 -21.49
CA THR A 101 -0.97 17.82 -20.55
C THR A 101 -1.18 17.05 -19.25
N ALA A 102 -0.18 17.00 -18.38
CA ALA A 102 -0.30 16.37 -17.06
C ALA A 102 -1.39 16.99 -16.18
N SER A 103 -1.76 18.26 -16.40
CA SER A 103 -2.81 18.97 -15.65
C SER A 103 -4.22 18.85 -16.27
N THR A 104 -4.34 18.27 -17.46
CA THR A 104 -5.63 18.15 -18.18
C THR A 104 -6.53 17.09 -17.54
N PHE A 105 -7.83 17.39 -17.47
CA PHE A 105 -8.87 16.45 -17.05
C PHE A 105 -9.48 15.80 -18.29
N VAL A 106 -9.37 14.48 -18.38
CA VAL A 106 -9.76 13.67 -19.55
C VAL A 106 -11.11 13.01 -19.31
N PRO A 107 -11.95 12.78 -20.35
CA PRO A 107 -13.20 12.03 -20.22
C PRO A 107 -12.98 10.64 -19.64
N ARG A 108 -13.89 10.20 -18.75
CA ARG A 108 -13.80 8.88 -18.08
C ARG A 108 -13.83 7.73 -19.08
N ARG A 109 -14.54 7.88 -20.19
CA ARG A 109 -14.58 6.87 -21.25
C ARG A 109 -13.19 6.61 -21.84
N VAL A 110 -12.44 7.66 -22.14
CA VAL A 110 -11.04 7.57 -22.65
C VAL A 110 -10.13 6.85 -21.65
N TYR A 111 -10.35 7.08 -20.35
CA TYR A 111 -9.64 6.33 -19.33
C TYR A 111 -10.02 4.85 -19.30
N GLY A 112 -11.29 4.53 -19.55
CA GLY A 112 -11.75 3.14 -19.74
C GLY A 112 -11.04 2.45 -20.90
N ASP A 113 -10.90 3.14 -22.04
CA ASP A 113 -10.14 2.64 -23.22
C ASP A 113 -8.67 2.37 -22.88
N TYR A 114 -8.05 3.27 -22.12
CA TYR A 114 -6.69 3.11 -21.63
C TYR A 114 -6.53 1.87 -20.73
N VAL A 115 -7.44 1.61 -19.79
CA VAL A 115 -7.39 0.43 -18.92
C VAL A 115 -7.51 -0.85 -19.73
N GLN A 116 -8.41 -0.89 -20.72
CA GLN A 116 -8.55 -2.02 -21.64
C GLN A 116 -7.29 -2.25 -22.47
N ALA A 117 -6.70 -1.17 -23.01
CA ALA A 117 -5.44 -1.23 -23.76
C ALA A 117 -4.28 -1.71 -22.89
N THR A 118 -4.20 -1.26 -21.65
CA THR A 118 -3.19 -1.68 -20.67
C THR A 118 -3.27 -3.17 -20.37
N LEU A 119 -4.48 -3.69 -20.10
CA LEU A 119 -4.67 -5.12 -19.87
C LEU A 119 -4.33 -5.96 -21.10
N LYS A 120 -4.72 -5.48 -22.31
CA LYS A 120 -4.39 -6.15 -23.58
C LYS A 120 -2.88 -6.17 -23.82
N ALA A 121 -2.20 -5.05 -23.61
CA ALA A 121 -0.75 -4.97 -23.75
C ALA A 121 -0.03 -5.91 -22.77
N ALA A 122 -0.46 -5.96 -21.51
CA ALA A 122 0.07 -6.90 -20.53
C ALA A 122 -0.14 -8.36 -20.95
N GLN A 123 -1.29 -8.70 -21.52
CA GLN A 123 -1.59 -10.05 -22.02
C GLN A 123 -0.70 -10.44 -23.21
N VAL A 124 -0.47 -9.52 -24.16
CA VAL A 124 0.38 -9.78 -25.34
C VAL A 124 1.85 -9.96 -24.94
N ASN A 125 2.32 -9.21 -23.93
CA ASN A 125 3.71 -9.24 -23.48
C ASN A 125 3.99 -10.29 -22.39
N ALA A 126 2.97 -11.00 -21.92
CA ALA A 126 3.12 -12.04 -20.90
C ALA A 126 3.94 -13.22 -21.42
N LEU A 127 4.60 -13.94 -20.51
CA LEU A 127 5.29 -15.19 -20.85
C LEU A 127 4.28 -16.22 -21.39
N ALA A 128 4.70 -17.09 -22.32
CA ALA A 128 3.83 -18.05 -22.99
C ALA A 128 3.10 -19.03 -22.03
N ASN A 129 3.65 -19.25 -20.85
CA ASN A 129 3.08 -20.08 -19.79
C ASN A 129 2.20 -19.31 -18.80
N VAL A 130 1.98 -17.99 -19.01
CA VAL A 130 1.10 -17.14 -18.21
C VAL A 130 -0.12 -16.76 -19.05
N GLN A 131 -1.30 -17.23 -18.65
CA GLN A 131 -2.51 -17.08 -19.44
C GLN A 131 -3.59 -16.30 -18.71
N LEU A 132 -4.29 -15.43 -19.44
CA LEU A 132 -5.47 -14.72 -18.97
C LEU A 132 -6.71 -15.25 -19.71
N GLU A 133 -7.66 -15.76 -18.93
CA GLU A 133 -9.01 -16.12 -19.39
C GLU A 133 -9.99 -15.07 -18.86
N LYS A 134 -10.72 -14.41 -19.76
CA LYS A 134 -11.81 -13.49 -19.42
C LYS A 134 -13.13 -14.25 -19.44
N ILE A 135 -13.80 -14.32 -18.30
CA ILE A 135 -15.06 -15.06 -18.12
C ILE A 135 -16.17 -14.03 -17.93
N ILE A 136 -17.08 -13.95 -18.90
CA ILE A 136 -18.23 -13.05 -18.83
C ILE A 136 -19.37 -13.79 -18.11
N ASP A 137 -19.39 -13.64 -16.78
CA ASP A 137 -20.34 -14.30 -15.89
C ASP A 137 -20.34 -13.63 -14.53
N GLU A 138 -21.29 -13.94 -13.67
CA GLU A 138 -21.37 -13.44 -12.31
C GLU A 138 -20.97 -14.51 -11.29
N ALA A 139 -20.00 -14.20 -10.42
CA ALA A 139 -19.68 -15.06 -9.29
C ALA A 139 -20.76 -14.90 -8.20
N ILE A 140 -21.42 -15.99 -7.85
CA ILE A 140 -22.55 -15.99 -6.90
C ILE A 140 -22.22 -16.60 -5.55
N ALA A 141 -21.16 -17.44 -5.47
CA ALA A 141 -20.72 -18.03 -4.22
C ALA A 141 -19.22 -18.40 -4.28
N ILE A 142 -18.62 -18.53 -3.11
CA ILE A 142 -17.25 -19.06 -2.92
C ILE A 142 -17.28 -20.09 -1.81
N ALA A 143 -16.53 -21.18 -1.97
CA ALA A 143 -16.23 -22.12 -0.90
C ALA A 143 -14.71 -22.33 -0.80
N THR A 144 -14.18 -22.35 0.41
CA THR A 144 -12.77 -22.60 0.67
C THR A 144 -12.56 -24.04 1.18
N LYS A 145 -11.52 -24.70 0.67
CA LYS A 145 -11.03 -26.02 1.15
C LYS A 145 -9.55 -25.87 1.53
N PRO A 146 -8.94 -26.80 2.24
CA PRO A 146 -7.57 -26.64 2.75
C PRO A 146 -6.52 -26.21 1.72
N HIS A 147 -6.68 -26.53 0.41
CA HIS A 147 -5.70 -26.26 -0.62
C HIS A 147 -6.26 -25.55 -1.87
N ASN A 148 -7.55 -25.31 -1.92
CA ASN A 148 -8.18 -24.63 -3.06
C ASN A 148 -9.44 -23.87 -2.67
N THR A 149 -9.79 -22.94 -3.54
CA THR A 149 -11.02 -22.16 -3.50
C THR A 149 -11.89 -22.57 -4.69
N ILE A 150 -13.18 -22.74 -4.47
CA ILE A 150 -14.16 -22.99 -5.52
C ILE A 150 -14.99 -21.74 -5.70
N VAL A 151 -15.00 -21.16 -6.90
CA VAL A 151 -15.86 -20.03 -7.25
C VAL A 151 -17.01 -20.55 -8.10
N TYR A 152 -18.23 -20.33 -7.64
CA TYR A 152 -19.47 -20.72 -8.33
C TYR A 152 -20.00 -19.54 -9.16
N LEU A 153 -20.26 -19.82 -10.43
CA LEU A 153 -20.78 -18.84 -11.38
C LEU A 153 -22.29 -18.97 -11.59
N SER A 154 -22.94 -17.90 -12.03
CA SER A 154 -24.40 -17.89 -12.30
C SER A 154 -24.81 -18.86 -13.40
N SER A 155 -23.94 -19.13 -14.36
CA SER A 155 -24.14 -20.16 -15.39
C SER A 155 -24.15 -21.61 -14.87
N GLY A 156 -23.80 -21.83 -13.60
CA GLY A 156 -23.61 -23.15 -13.01
C GLY A 156 -22.18 -23.71 -13.13
N GLN A 157 -21.27 -23.00 -13.81
CA GLN A 157 -19.86 -23.38 -13.88
C GLN A 157 -19.17 -23.21 -12.52
N CYS A 158 -18.24 -24.12 -12.20
CA CYS A 158 -17.40 -24.06 -11.01
C CYS A 158 -15.93 -23.91 -11.42
N LEU A 159 -15.25 -22.92 -10.82
CA LEU A 159 -13.83 -22.69 -11.05
C LEU A 159 -13.03 -23.12 -9.82
N TYR A 160 -12.06 -24.00 -10.01
CA TYR A 160 -11.15 -24.46 -8.98
C TYR A 160 -9.85 -23.64 -9.07
N VAL A 161 -9.53 -22.88 -8.03
CA VAL A 161 -8.38 -21.98 -8.02
C VAL A 161 -7.65 -22.06 -6.68
N GLN A 162 -6.38 -21.70 -6.64
CA GLN A 162 -5.61 -21.64 -5.40
C GLN A 162 -5.90 -20.36 -4.61
N LYS A 163 -6.12 -19.26 -5.31
CA LYS A 163 -6.37 -17.95 -4.69
C LYS A 163 -7.55 -17.25 -5.38
N ALA A 164 -8.28 -16.45 -4.64
CA ALA A 164 -9.31 -15.59 -5.21
C ALA A 164 -9.19 -14.15 -4.71
N VAL A 165 -9.34 -13.19 -5.61
CA VAL A 165 -9.31 -11.76 -5.33
C VAL A 165 -10.71 -11.19 -5.53
N LEU A 166 -11.27 -10.59 -4.48
CA LEU A 166 -12.56 -9.90 -4.51
C LEU A 166 -12.35 -8.44 -4.93
N ALA A 167 -12.40 -8.15 -6.21
CA ALA A 167 -12.30 -6.80 -6.78
C ALA A 167 -13.71 -6.21 -7.04
N LEU A 168 -14.59 -6.27 -6.02
CA LEU A 168 -16.03 -6.06 -6.15
C LEU A 168 -16.45 -4.59 -6.44
N GLY A 169 -15.51 -3.64 -6.31
CA GLY A 169 -15.78 -2.23 -6.61
C GLY A 169 -16.85 -1.61 -5.71
N ASN A 170 -17.74 -0.83 -6.33
CA ASN A 170 -18.80 -0.09 -5.65
C ASN A 170 -20.15 -0.80 -5.80
N PHE A 171 -20.90 -0.94 -4.72
CA PHE A 171 -22.27 -1.38 -4.73
C PHE A 171 -23.22 -0.18 -4.79
N PRO A 172 -24.45 -0.35 -5.36
CA PRO A 172 -25.45 0.71 -5.42
C PRO A 172 -25.74 1.33 -4.04
N ALA A 173 -26.07 2.60 -4.02
CA ALA A 173 -26.36 3.35 -2.81
C ALA A 173 -27.56 2.77 -2.02
N ILE A 174 -27.52 2.92 -0.70
CA ILE A 174 -28.64 2.52 0.17
C ILE A 174 -29.85 3.42 -0.10
N LEU A 175 -31.03 2.81 -0.17
CA LEU A 175 -32.30 3.54 -0.25
C LEU A 175 -32.59 4.25 1.07
N PRO A 176 -32.69 5.60 1.10
CA PRO A 176 -33.16 6.31 2.28
C PRO A 176 -34.61 5.92 2.63
N ALA A 177 -34.89 5.65 3.90
CA ALA A 177 -36.19 5.16 4.34
C ALA A 177 -37.41 5.96 3.83
N PRO A 178 -37.40 7.31 3.79
CA PRO A 178 -38.55 8.08 3.25
C PRO A 178 -38.81 7.85 1.76
N LEU A 179 -37.85 7.30 1.00
CA LEU A 179 -37.93 7.03 -0.44
C LEU A 179 -38.36 5.60 -0.75
N ALA A 180 -38.49 4.75 0.24
CA ALA A 180 -38.80 3.32 0.06
C ALA A 180 -40.26 3.08 -0.46
N VAL A 181 -41.12 4.10 -0.42
CA VAL A 181 -42.51 4.04 -0.88
C VAL A 181 -42.67 4.40 -2.36
N LEU A 182 -41.57 4.76 -3.04
CA LEU A 182 -41.59 5.21 -4.43
C LEU A 182 -41.12 4.07 -5.36
N ASP A 183 -41.93 3.67 -6.33
CA ASP A 183 -41.60 2.58 -7.24
C ASP A 183 -40.92 3.08 -8.53
N ASN A 184 -41.59 3.90 -9.33
CA ASN A 184 -41.13 4.22 -10.69
C ASN A 184 -40.50 5.60 -10.85
N ARG A 185 -40.59 6.46 -9.85
CA ARG A 185 -40.07 7.83 -9.87
C ARG A 185 -38.79 8.03 -9.07
N TYR A 186 -38.31 6.95 -8.48
CA TYR A 186 -37.05 6.93 -7.76
C TYR A 186 -36.00 6.07 -8.49
N VAL A 187 -34.94 6.72 -8.92
CA VAL A 187 -33.81 6.05 -9.56
C VAL A 187 -32.73 5.73 -8.50
N LYS A 188 -32.53 4.44 -8.26
CA LYS A 188 -31.58 3.94 -7.23
C LYS A 188 -30.12 4.18 -7.58
N ASP A 189 -29.80 4.14 -8.88
CA ASP A 189 -28.46 4.28 -9.40
C ASP A 189 -28.37 5.44 -10.39
N ALA A 190 -27.70 6.51 -9.99
CA ALA A 190 -27.49 7.69 -10.83
C ALA A 190 -26.67 7.41 -12.11
N TRP A 191 -26.00 6.25 -12.17
CA TRP A 191 -25.20 5.82 -13.32
C TRP A 191 -25.99 4.93 -14.29
N SER A 192 -27.24 4.57 -13.97
CA SER A 192 -28.09 3.84 -14.91
C SER A 192 -28.44 4.72 -16.12
N ALA A 193 -28.58 4.10 -17.27
CA ALA A 193 -29.01 4.82 -18.49
C ALA A 193 -30.32 5.57 -18.27
N ASP A 194 -31.23 4.99 -17.48
CA ASP A 194 -32.59 5.54 -17.22
C ASP A 194 -32.59 6.74 -16.24
N ALA A 195 -31.42 7.05 -15.63
CA ALA A 195 -31.41 8.09 -14.59
C ALA A 195 -31.86 9.47 -15.11
N ILE A 196 -31.41 9.82 -16.30
CA ILE A 196 -31.65 11.13 -16.92
C ILE A 196 -32.34 11.06 -18.29
N THR A 197 -32.78 9.86 -18.75
CA THR A 197 -33.60 9.70 -19.96
C THR A 197 -35.07 9.92 -19.66
N ASP A 198 -35.85 10.16 -20.67
CA ASP A 198 -37.32 10.34 -20.59
C ASP A 198 -37.76 11.44 -19.61
N LEU A 199 -36.97 12.49 -19.47
CA LEU A 199 -37.31 13.73 -18.79
C LEU A 199 -37.71 14.77 -19.82
N ASN A 200 -38.84 15.47 -19.58
CA ASN A 200 -39.15 16.66 -20.37
C ASN A 200 -38.11 17.75 -20.00
N PRO A 201 -37.73 18.59 -20.98
CA PRO A 201 -36.71 19.63 -20.72
C PRO A 201 -37.04 20.58 -19.57
N GLU A 202 -38.31 20.74 -19.19
CA GLU A 202 -38.79 21.67 -18.16
C GLU A 202 -39.22 20.96 -16.85
N ASP A 203 -39.08 19.64 -16.75
CA ASP A 203 -39.43 18.90 -15.53
C ASP A 203 -38.57 19.36 -14.34
N ALA A 204 -39.14 19.42 -13.13
CA ALA A 204 -38.33 19.58 -11.91
C ALA A 204 -37.84 18.23 -11.39
N ILE A 205 -36.60 18.12 -10.95
CA ILE A 205 -35.99 16.90 -10.41
C ILE A 205 -35.30 17.13 -9.07
N LEU A 206 -35.16 16.07 -8.29
CA LEU A 206 -34.42 16.09 -7.03
C LEU A 206 -33.27 15.10 -7.05
N LEU A 207 -32.05 15.61 -6.83
CA LEU A 207 -30.83 14.83 -6.62
C LEU A 207 -30.57 14.70 -5.13
N VAL A 208 -30.48 13.47 -4.61
CA VAL A 208 -30.23 13.21 -3.18
C VAL A 208 -28.75 12.96 -2.96
N GLY A 209 -28.07 13.90 -2.36
CA GLY A 209 -26.60 13.95 -2.21
C GLY A 209 -26.00 15.09 -3.03
N THR A 210 -24.91 15.69 -2.54
CA THR A 210 -24.23 16.84 -3.16
C THR A 210 -22.75 16.56 -3.47
N GLY A 211 -22.38 15.28 -3.63
CA GLY A 211 -21.04 14.84 -3.99
C GLY A 211 -20.79 14.78 -5.50
N LEU A 212 -19.68 14.16 -5.92
CA LEU A 212 -19.28 14.05 -7.33
C LEU A 212 -20.35 13.42 -8.23
N THR A 213 -21.11 12.43 -7.74
CA THR A 213 -22.19 11.80 -8.50
C THR A 213 -23.30 12.79 -8.85
N MET A 214 -23.64 13.72 -7.95
CA MET A 214 -24.57 14.79 -8.24
C MET A 214 -24.03 15.74 -9.30
N VAL A 215 -22.75 16.09 -9.20
CA VAL A 215 -22.09 16.94 -10.21
C VAL A 215 -22.14 16.30 -11.60
N ASP A 216 -21.80 15.01 -11.71
CA ASP A 216 -21.90 14.28 -12.98
C ASP A 216 -23.31 14.28 -13.55
N ALA A 217 -24.35 14.09 -12.70
CA ALA A 217 -25.75 14.13 -13.12
C ALA A 217 -26.15 15.54 -13.64
N VAL A 218 -25.76 16.61 -12.94
CA VAL A 218 -26.05 18.00 -13.37
C VAL A 218 -25.38 18.32 -14.71
N VAL A 219 -24.11 17.95 -14.88
CA VAL A 219 -23.37 18.18 -16.14
C VAL A 219 -23.97 17.40 -17.30
N ALA A 220 -24.40 16.16 -17.06
CA ALA A 220 -25.07 15.36 -18.09
C ALA A 220 -26.43 15.93 -18.50
N LEU A 221 -27.22 16.40 -17.55
CA LEU A 221 -28.49 17.10 -17.81
C LEU A 221 -28.25 18.39 -18.59
N HIS A 222 -27.25 19.17 -18.21
CA HIS A 222 -26.89 20.40 -18.94
C HIS A 222 -26.50 20.10 -20.39
N GLN A 223 -25.72 19.07 -20.64
CA GLN A 223 -25.33 18.66 -22.00
C GLN A 223 -26.50 18.20 -22.84
N GLN A 224 -27.53 17.59 -22.21
CA GLN A 224 -28.76 17.20 -22.87
C GLN A 224 -29.73 18.40 -23.16
N GLY A 225 -29.35 19.61 -22.73
CA GLY A 225 -30.19 20.79 -22.89
C GLY A 225 -31.37 20.88 -21.92
N PHE A 226 -31.29 20.21 -20.78
CA PHE A 226 -32.30 20.28 -19.73
C PHE A 226 -32.42 21.70 -19.16
N GLN A 227 -33.63 22.27 -19.17
CA GLN A 227 -33.93 23.64 -18.75
C GLN A 227 -34.69 23.70 -17.42
N GLY A 228 -35.17 22.55 -16.94
CA GLY A 228 -36.01 22.46 -15.74
C GLY A 228 -35.22 22.73 -14.44
N GLN A 229 -35.98 22.81 -13.36
CA GLN A 229 -35.38 23.04 -12.04
C GLN A 229 -34.68 21.78 -11.50
N ILE A 230 -33.43 21.94 -11.08
CA ILE A 230 -32.65 20.89 -10.43
C ILE A 230 -32.55 21.24 -8.95
N HIS A 231 -33.14 20.42 -8.11
CA HIS A 231 -33.00 20.54 -6.64
C HIS A 231 -31.99 19.53 -6.14
N THR A 232 -31.14 19.92 -5.19
CA THR A 232 -30.23 18.99 -4.55
C THR A 232 -30.35 19.10 -3.03
N VAL A 233 -30.28 17.96 -2.33
CA VAL A 233 -30.37 17.92 -0.88
C VAL A 233 -29.28 17.05 -0.27
N SER A 234 -28.60 17.59 0.75
CA SER A 234 -27.71 16.80 1.60
C SER A 234 -27.74 17.30 3.04
N ARG A 235 -27.24 16.49 3.97
CA ARG A 235 -27.25 16.84 5.40
C ARG A 235 -26.53 18.15 5.76
N HIS A 236 -25.57 18.58 4.94
CA HIS A 236 -24.74 19.76 5.19
C HIS A 236 -24.86 20.83 4.08
N GLY A 237 -25.42 20.51 2.94
CA GLY A 237 -25.48 21.40 1.77
C GLY A 237 -24.11 21.72 1.16
N LEU A 238 -23.06 20.95 1.48
CA LEU A 238 -21.71 21.18 0.98
C LEU A 238 -21.55 20.57 -0.41
N MET A 239 -20.86 21.30 -1.29
CA MET A 239 -20.51 20.85 -2.65
C MET A 239 -19.00 20.77 -2.85
N PRO A 240 -18.49 19.90 -3.76
CA PRO A 240 -17.07 19.80 -4.06
C PRO A 240 -16.49 21.14 -4.56
N PHE A 241 -15.29 21.48 -4.08
CA PHE A 241 -14.57 22.64 -4.58
C PHE A 241 -13.93 22.38 -5.94
N LYS A 242 -13.67 23.45 -6.69
CA LYS A 242 -12.92 23.36 -7.94
C LYS A 242 -11.44 23.09 -7.73
N HIS A 243 -10.84 22.37 -8.65
CA HIS A 243 -9.39 22.23 -8.75
C HIS A 243 -8.72 23.57 -9.05
N LYS A 244 -7.49 23.70 -8.58
CA LYS A 244 -6.57 24.78 -8.95
C LYS A 244 -5.15 24.18 -8.92
N SER A 245 -4.34 24.54 -9.86
CA SER A 245 -2.92 24.18 -9.83
C SER A 245 -2.23 24.88 -8.69
N THR A 246 -1.47 24.15 -7.90
CA THR A 246 -0.74 24.66 -6.73
C THR A 246 0.68 24.13 -6.74
N ALA A 247 1.62 24.90 -6.21
CA ALA A 247 2.95 24.40 -5.91
C ALA A 247 2.88 23.30 -4.84
N ALA A 248 3.86 22.40 -4.84
CA ALA A 248 3.96 21.37 -3.81
C ALA A 248 4.16 22.02 -2.43
N TYR A 249 3.46 21.50 -1.42
CA TYR A 249 3.59 21.94 -0.03
C TYR A 249 4.44 20.92 0.74
N PRO A 250 5.38 21.35 1.60
CA PRO A 250 6.21 20.43 2.37
C PRO A 250 5.37 19.61 3.35
N ALA A 251 5.85 18.40 3.67
CA ALA A 251 5.23 17.57 4.70
C ALA A 251 5.29 18.28 6.05
N PHE A 252 4.15 18.47 6.72
CA PHE A 252 4.00 19.20 7.99
C PHE A 252 3.46 18.34 9.13
N ILE A 253 3.10 17.08 8.85
CA ILE A 253 2.61 16.12 9.85
C ILE A 253 3.53 14.91 9.86
N ASN A 254 4.04 14.60 11.06
CA ASN A 254 4.65 13.29 11.32
C ASN A 254 3.60 12.41 12.00
N VAL A 255 3.35 11.22 11.46
CA VAL A 255 2.30 10.29 11.93
C VAL A 255 2.54 9.83 13.37
N GLU A 256 3.81 9.64 13.77
CA GLU A 256 4.17 9.15 15.11
C GLU A 256 3.83 10.17 16.19
N THR A 257 4.11 11.46 15.92
CA THR A 257 3.89 12.55 16.87
C THR A 257 2.54 13.25 16.71
N ALA A 258 1.80 12.92 15.63
CA ALA A 258 0.50 13.52 15.35
C ALA A 258 -0.53 13.24 16.47
N PRO A 259 -1.43 14.19 16.74
CA PRO A 259 -2.52 13.98 17.70
C PRO A 259 -3.38 12.76 17.31
N LYS A 260 -3.58 11.82 18.24
CA LYS A 260 -4.42 10.63 18.03
C LYS A 260 -5.92 10.93 18.25
N THR A 261 -6.36 12.15 17.95
CA THR A 261 -7.76 12.58 18.05
C THR A 261 -8.18 13.35 16.80
N ALA A 262 -9.43 13.17 16.36
CA ALA A 262 -10.00 13.87 15.20
C ALA A 262 -9.98 15.41 15.40
N ARG A 263 -10.23 15.89 16.65
CA ARG A 263 -10.15 17.31 16.99
C ARG A 263 -8.72 17.85 16.91
N GLY A 264 -7.75 17.10 17.43
CA GLY A 264 -6.34 17.49 17.40
C GLY A 264 -5.80 17.59 15.99
N LEU A 265 -6.07 16.60 15.14
CA LEU A 265 -5.71 16.63 13.72
C LEU A 265 -6.35 17.80 12.99
N LEU A 266 -7.65 18.06 13.21
CA LEU A 266 -8.33 19.19 12.60
C LEU A 266 -7.73 20.54 13.07
N HIS A 267 -7.34 20.64 14.34
CA HIS A 267 -6.68 21.84 14.87
C HIS A 267 -5.34 22.08 14.20
N LEU A 268 -4.52 21.03 14.07
CA LEU A 268 -3.20 21.07 13.43
C LEU A 268 -3.33 21.52 11.95
N VAL A 269 -4.23 20.90 11.18
CA VAL A 269 -4.47 21.31 9.78
C VAL A 269 -4.96 22.77 9.69
N ARG A 270 -5.85 23.19 10.57
CA ARG A 270 -6.32 24.59 10.61
C ARG A 270 -5.23 25.59 11.00
N GLN A 271 -4.33 25.21 11.89
CA GLN A 271 -3.18 26.02 12.26
C GLN A 271 -2.27 26.23 11.06
N GLU A 272 -1.96 25.14 10.35
CA GLU A 272 -1.14 25.18 9.13
C GLU A 272 -1.78 26.05 8.05
N LEU A 273 -3.08 25.88 7.80
CA LEU A 273 -3.83 26.72 6.86
C LEU A 273 -3.83 28.21 7.22
N ARG A 274 -3.83 28.57 8.51
CA ARG A 274 -3.71 29.97 8.93
C ARG A 274 -2.31 30.52 8.69
N GLN A 275 -1.27 29.72 8.93
CA GLN A 275 0.11 30.11 8.67
C GLN A 275 0.36 30.41 7.21
N THR A 276 -0.20 29.57 6.31
CA THR A 276 -0.08 29.80 4.85
C THR A 276 -0.76 31.09 4.39
N LEU A 277 -1.87 31.48 5.03
CA LEU A 277 -2.58 32.73 4.68
C LEU A 277 -1.87 34.03 5.17
N THR A 278 -0.97 33.91 6.15
CA THR A 278 -0.26 35.07 6.74
C THR A 278 1.13 35.30 6.17
N GLN A 279 1.66 34.38 5.37
CA GLN A 279 2.97 34.51 4.70
C GLN A 279 2.86 35.38 3.44
N GLN A 280 3.96 36.10 3.09
CA GLN A 280 4.01 36.95 1.90
C GLN A 280 3.74 36.23 0.59
N ASP A 281 4.06 34.92 0.55
CA ASP A 281 3.74 33.99 -0.55
C ASP A 281 2.56 33.11 -0.14
N ALA A 282 1.37 33.68 0.05
CA ALA A 282 0.17 32.97 0.47
C ALA A 282 -0.12 31.75 -0.43
N GLN A 283 0.18 30.55 0.05
CA GLN A 283 -0.10 29.32 -0.70
C GLN A 283 -1.59 28.95 -0.57
N ASP A 284 -2.13 28.38 -1.67
CA ASP A 284 -3.51 27.93 -1.70
C ASP A 284 -3.72 26.76 -0.71
N TRP A 285 -4.83 26.77 0.01
CA TRP A 285 -5.20 25.71 0.96
C TRP A 285 -5.17 24.31 0.37
N ARG A 286 -5.33 24.20 -0.97
CA ARG A 286 -5.30 22.91 -1.68
C ARG A 286 -3.95 22.23 -1.56
N ALA A 287 -2.86 22.99 -1.62
CA ALA A 287 -1.51 22.46 -1.46
C ALA A 287 -1.31 21.80 -0.09
N VAL A 288 -1.83 22.39 0.99
CA VAL A 288 -1.77 21.83 2.35
C VAL A 288 -2.55 20.53 2.46
N ILE A 289 -3.77 20.47 1.87
CA ILE A 289 -4.59 19.24 1.86
C ILE A 289 -3.93 18.14 1.02
N ASP A 290 -3.32 18.51 -0.10
CA ASP A 290 -2.65 17.54 -0.99
C ASP A 290 -1.36 16.97 -0.37
N ALA A 291 -0.63 17.76 0.44
CA ALA A 291 0.54 17.30 1.19
C ALA A 291 0.23 16.20 2.23
N MET A 292 -1.02 16.09 2.68
CA MET A 292 -1.44 15.02 3.59
C MET A 292 -1.67 13.69 2.89
N ARG A 293 -1.85 13.67 1.57
CA ARG A 293 -2.27 12.48 0.80
C ARG A 293 -1.40 11.24 1.05
N PRO A 294 -0.07 11.32 1.08
CA PRO A 294 0.78 10.14 1.29
C PRO A 294 0.57 9.45 2.65
N ILE A 295 0.18 10.21 3.67
CA ILE A 295 0.11 9.76 5.08
C ILE A 295 -1.32 9.57 5.61
N ILE A 296 -2.36 9.81 4.80
CA ILE A 296 -3.77 9.76 5.25
C ILE A 296 -4.14 8.39 5.81
N SER A 297 -3.73 7.32 5.12
CA SER A 297 -4.05 5.95 5.57
C SER A 297 -3.38 5.62 6.91
N GLU A 298 -2.16 6.06 7.12
CA GLU A 298 -1.43 5.87 8.37
C GLU A 298 -2.05 6.69 9.52
N LEU A 299 -2.39 7.96 9.25
CA LEU A 299 -3.12 8.80 10.21
C LEU A 299 -4.46 8.18 10.61
N TRP A 300 -5.21 7.64 9.63
CA TRP A 300 -6.46 6.95 9.88
C TRP A 300 -6.30 5.72 10.78
N GLN A 301 -5.31 4.89 10.48
CA GLN A 301 -5.01 3.68 11.26
C GLN A 301 -4.51 4.02 12.67
N ALA A 302 -3.81 5.14 12.83
CA ALA A 302 -3.33 5.61 14.12
C ALA A 302 -4.43 6.17 15.04
N LEU A 303 -5.62 6.50 14.48
CA LEU A 303 -6.76 6.98 15.27
C LEU A 303 -7.45 5.82 16.01
N PRO A 304 -7.68 5.92 17.33
CA PRO A 304 -8.55 4.99 18.05
C PRO A 304 -9.97 4.96 17.46
N LEU A 305 -10.66 3.83 17.55
CA LEU A 305 -12.01 3.64 17.01
C LEU A 305 -13.02 4.74 17.42
N PRO A 306 -13.08 5.23 18.67
CA PRO A 306 -13.96 6.33 19.03
C PRO A 306 -13.67 7.63 18.25
N GLU A 307 -12.40 7.89 17.94
CA GLU A 307 -11.99 9.07 17.18
C GLU A 307 -12.24 8.90 15.68
N GLN A 308 -12.09 7.70 15.13
CA GLN A 308 -12.53 7.40 13.77
C GLN A 308 -14.04 7.64 13.62
N LYS A 309 -14.87 7.18 14.59
CA LYS A 309 -16.32 7.46 14.63
C LYS A 309 -16.61 8.95 14.75
N ARG A 310 -15.82 9.68 15.54
CA ARG A 310 -15.96 11.14 15.69
C ARG A 310 -15.62 11.87 14.39
N PHE A 311 -14.54 11.48 13.71
CA PHE A 311 -14.18 11.99 12.39
C PHE A 311 -15.30 11.77 11.37
N LEU A 312 -15.84 10.54 11.26
CA LEU A 312 -16.92 10.22 10.35
C LEU A 312 -18.18 11.06 10.61
N ARG A 313 -18.49 11.36 11.86
CA ARG A 313 -19.66 12.14 12.24
C ARG A 313 -19.49 13.64 11.98
N HIS A 314 -18.32 14.20 12.25
CA HIS A 314 -18.15 15.67 12.35
C HIS A 314 -17.22 16.26 11.30
N VAL A 315 -16.27 15.49 10.75
CA VAL A 315 -15.21 16.02 9.87
C VAL A 315 -15.37 15.52 8.44
N LYS A 316 -15.86 14.31 8.25
CA LYS A 316 -15.94 13.62 6.95
C LYS A 316 -16.51 14.50 5.83
N ALA A 317 -17.67 15.15 6.04
CA ALA A 317 -18.32 15.94 5.00
C ALA A 317 -17.45 17.14 4.53
N TYR A 318 -16.75 17.76 5.47
CA TYR A 318 -15.81 18.85 5.15
C TYR A 318 -14.56 18.31 4.46
N TRP A 319 -14.01 17.19 4.95
CA TRP A 319 -12.89 16.53 4.31
C TRP A 319 -13.19 16.18 2.85
N GLU A 320 -14.32 15.52 2.58
CA GLU A 320 -14.70 15.07 1.25
C GLU A 320 -14.77 16.21 0.22
N VAL A 321 -15.35 17.37 0.56
CA VAL A 321 -15.46 18.49 -0.39
C VAL A 321 -14.12 19.20 -0.66
N HIS A 322 -13.19 19.18 0.30
CA HIS A 322 -11.85 19.74 0.11
C HIS A 322 -10.93 18.78 -0.64
N ARG A 323 -11.13 17.48 -0.45
CA ARG A 323 -10.27 16.42 -1.01
C ARG A 323 -10.71 15.97 -2.40
N HIS A 324 -12.01 15.78 -2.61
CA HIS A 324 -12.60 15.32 -3.86
C HIS A 324 -13.14 16.52 -4.65
N ARG A 325 -12.25 17.13 -5.41
CA ARG A 325 -12.51 18.36 -6.18
C ARG A 325 -12.95 18.04 -7.60
N ILE A 326 -13.52 19.03 -8.29
CA ILE A 326 -14.00 18.96 -9.68
C ILE A 326 -13.12 19.78 -10.62
N ALA A 327 -13.08 19.40 -11.90
CA ALA A 327 -12.36 20.13 -12.93
C ALA A 327 -12.91 21.56 -13.08
N GLU A 328 -12.07 22.49 -13.52
CA GLU A 328 -12.45 23.92 -13.62
C GLU A 328 -13.65 24.14 -14.55
N GLY A 329 -13.65 23.56 -15.76
CA GLY A 329 -14.80 23.67 -16.68
C GLY A 329 -16.09 23.03 -16.15
N ILE A 330 -15.99 21.99 -15.30
CA ILE A 330 -17.16 21.43 -14.61
C ILE A 330 -17.68 22.41 -13.53
N ALA A 331 -16.77 23.09 -12.81
CA ALA A 331 -17.16 24.10 -11.83
C ALA A 331 -17.89 25.26 -12.49
N GLU A 332 -17.47 25.72 -13.67
CA GLU A 332 -18.14 26.78 -14.43
C GLU A 332 -19.58 26.40 -14.79
N VAL A 333 -19.85 25.16 -15.22
CA VAL A 333 -21.21 24.68 -15.47
C VAL A 333 -22.06 24.69 -14.20
N MET A 334 -21.47 24.25 -13.07
CA MET A 334 -22.16 24.25 -11.78
C MET A 334 -22.47 25.67 -11.28
N ASP A 335 -21.51 26.58 -11.40
CA ASP A 335 -21.66 27.98 -10.98
C ASP A 335 -22.74 28.68 -11.83
N ALA A 336 -22.71 28.51 -13.16
CA ALA A 336 -23.72 29.06 -14.06
C ALA A 336 -25.15 28.53 -13.77
N ALA A 337 -25.28 27.23 -13.47
CA ALA A 337 -26.57 26.64 -13.10
C ALA A 337 -27.10 27.19 -11.76
N MET A 338 -26.22 27.50 -10.81
CA MET A 338 -26.60 28.14 -9.54
C MET A 338 -26.96 29.63 -9.71
N GLU A 339 -26.17 30.37 -10.49
CA GLU A 339 -26.39 31.78 -10.76
C GLU A 339 -27.70 32.05 -11.53
N SER A 340 -28.03 31.16 -12.49
CA SER A 340 -29.30 31.22 -13.22
C SER A 340 -30.52 30.81 -12.37
N GLY A 341 -30.31 30.24 -11.19
CA GLY A 341 -31.36 29.69 -10.35
C GLY A 341 -31.88 28.33 -10.83
N GLN A 342 -31.30 27.71 -11.86
CA GLN A 342 -31.65 26.37 -12.30
C GLN A 342 -31.30 25.31 -11.30
N LEU A 343 -30.10 25.45 -10.63
CA LEU A 343 -29.64 24.54 -9.60
C LEU A 343 -29.83 25.14 -8.21
N ASN A 344 -30.74 24.53 -7.44
CA ASN A 344 -31.03 24.91 -6.06
C ASN A 344 -30.54 23.86 -5.08
N HIS A 345 -29.76 24.23 -4.06
CA HIS A 345 -29.23 23.29 -3.09
C HIS A 345 -29.75 23.53 -1.68
N TYR A 346 -30.07 22.45 -0.96
CA TYR A 346 -30.62 22.48 0.38
C TYR A 346 -29.74 21.73 1.38
N ALA A 347 -29.46 22.37 2.51
CA ALA A 347 -28.91 21.71 3.68
C ALA A 347 -30.04 21.17 4.54
N GLY A 348 -30.30 19.85 4.51
CA GLY A 348 -31.46 19.31 5.22
C GLY A 348 -31.58 17.79 5.12
N ARG A 349 -32.74 17.31 5.52
CA ARG A 349 -33.09 15.87 5.43
C ARG A 349 -34.51 15.73 4.85
N ILE A 350 -34.69 14.78 3.95
CA ILE A 350 -36.00 14.37 3.49
C ILE A 350 -36.76 13.74 4.66
N GLN A 351 -37.92 14.28 4.99
CA GLN A 351 -38.82 13.78 6.03
C GLN A 351 -39.83 12.80 5.50
N SER A 352 -40.45 13.16 4.36
CA SER A 352 -41.49 12.35 3.73
C SER A 352 -41.51 12.57 2.23
N CYS A 353 -41.98 11.55 1.52
CA CYS A 353 -42.28 11.60 0.11
C CYS A 353 -43.68 11.06 -0.10
N GLN A 354 -44.46 11.69 -1.00
CA GLN A 354 -45.78 11.26 -1.41
C GLN A 354 -45.83 11.22 -2.93
N GLU A 355 -46.08 10.06 -3.48
CA GLU A 355 -46.25 9.88 -4.92
C GLU A 355 -47.61 10.47 -5.34
N LEU A 356 -47.60 11.19 -6.45
CA LEU A 356 -48.75 11.77 -7.10
C LEU A 356 -48.87 11.24 -8.53
N GLU A 357 -50.00 11.42 -9.16
CA GLU A 357 -50.18 11.04 -10.56
C GLU A 357 -49.11 11.64 -11.49
N ASN A 358 -48.75 12.91 -11.28
CA ASN A 358 -47.81 13.65 -12.14
C ASN A 358 -46.47 14.01 -11.49
N GLY A 359 -46.04 13.35 -10.40
CA GLY A 359 -44.79 13.65 -9.75
C GLY A 359 -44.70 13.12 -8.33
N VAL A 360 -43.79 13.68 -7.54
CA VAL A 360 -43.56 13.36 -6.13
C VAL A 360 -43.53 14.64 -5.33
N ASN A 361 -44.36 14.74 -4.29
CA ASN A 361 -44.20 15.76 -3.27
C ASN A 361 -43.14 15.34 -2.26
N VAL A 362 -42.15 16.16 -2.08
CA VAL A 362 -41.03 15.92 -1.14
C VAL A 362 -40.99 16.97 -0.06
N SER A 363 -41.04 16.57 1.20
CA SER A 363 -40.86 17.45 2.35
C SER A 363 -39.40 17.34 2.85
N ILE A 364 -38.71 18.46 2.87
CA ILE A 364 -37.32 18.59 3.37
C ILE A 364 -37.31 19.44 4.63
N CYS A 365 -36.81 18.89 5.75
CA CYS A 365 -36.54 19.67 6.95
C CYS A 365 -35.18 20.36 6.82
N GLU A 366 -35.17 21.68 6.74
CA GLU A 366 -33.98 22.47 6.58
C GLU A 366 -33.14 22.46 7.87
N ARG A 367 -31.83 22.34 7.70
CA ARG A 367 -30.88 22.31 8.82
C ARG A 367 -30.75 23.72 9.43
N GLY A 368 -30.87 23.81 10.75
CA GLY A 368 -30.70 25.05 11.52
C GLY A 368 -32.00 25.77 11.77
N THR A 369 -32.85 25.95 10.78
CA THR A 369 -34.14 26.63 10.91
C THR A 369 -35.28 25.70 11.31
N GLN A 370 -35.14 24.38 11.03
CA GLN A 370 -36.20 23.37 11.14
C GLN A 370 -37.44 23.67 10.28
N LYS A 371 -37.32 24.58 9.32
CA LYS A 371 -38.37 24.92 8.39
C LYS A 371 -38.57 23.77 7.40
N ASN A 372 -39.83 23.46 7.09
CA ASN A 372 -40.19 22.49 6.05
C ASN A 372 -40.27 23.17 4.69
N ILE A 373 -39.49 22.66 3.75
CA ILE A 373 -39.51 23.03 2.34
C ILE A 373 -40.29 21.94 1.60
N LEU A 374 -41.31 22.33 0.86
CA LEU A 374 -42.09 21.43 0.03
C LEU A 374 -41.68 21.61 -1.43
N LEU A 375 -41.30 20.52 -2.08
CA LEU A 375 -40.95 20.48 -3.49
C LEU A 375 -41.86 19.49 -4.21
N GLN A 376 -42.27 19.84 -5.41
CA GLN A 376 -42.93 18.93 -6.34
C GLN A 376 -41.96 18.62 -7.48
N VAL A 377 -41.57 17.35 -7.64
CA VAL A 377 -40.60 16.94 -8.62
C VAL A 377 -41.07 15.74 -9.43
N LYS A 378 -40.60 15.63 -10.66
CA LYS A 378 -40.95 14.53 -11.56
C LYS A 378 -40.21 13.24 -11.22
N ARG A 379 -38.96 13.38 -10.82
CA ARG A 379 -38.03 12.24 -10.56
C ARG A 379 -37.13 12.58 -9.41
N ILE A 380 -36.75 11.54 -8.64
CA ILE A 380 -35.74 11.60 -7.58
C ILE A 380 -34.60 10.67 -7.96
N ILE A 381 -33.35 11.17 -7.94
CA ILE A 381 -32.16 10.41 -8.31
C ILE A 381 -31.24 10.30 -7.10
N ASN A 382 -30.82 9.08 -6.79
CA ASN A 382 -29.93 8.83 -5.65
C ASN A 382 -28.46 9.09 -5.99
N CYS A 383 -27.92 10.17 -5.48
CA CYS A 383 -26.52 10.58 -5.60
C CYS A 383 -25.75 10.46 -4.27
N THR A 384 -26.21 9.63 -3.32
CA THR A 384 -25.60 9.54 -1.96
C THR A 384 -24.27 8.77 -1.92
N GLY A 385 -23.83 8.21 -3.03
CA GLY A 385 -22.60 7.44 -3.16
C GLY A 385 -22.76 5.95 -2.85
N ALA A 386 -21.70 5.18 -3.05
CA ALA A 386 -21.72 3.73 -2.96
C ALA A 386 -22.02 3.21 -1.55
N ASN A 387 -22.75 2.09 -1.48
CA ASN A 387 -22.96 1.34 -0.25
C ASN A 387 -21.69 0.56 0.09
N CYS A 388 -21.09 0.84 1.23
CA CYS A 388 -19.93 0.12 1.77
C CYS A 388 -20.27 -0.73 3.00
N ASP A 389 -21.53 -0.77 3.46
CA ASP A 389 -21.92 -1.59 4.60
C ASP A 389 -22.24 -3.03 4.18
N TYR A 390 -21.23 -3.88 4.19
CA TYR A 390 -21.34 -5.29 3.78
C TYR A 390 -22.40 -6.08 4.55
N ARG A 391 -22.76 -5.68 5.76
CA ARG A 391 -23.85 -6.33 6.54
C ARG A 391 -25.23 -6.14 5.91
N ARG A 392 -25.38 -5.14 5.03
CA ARG A 392 -26.67 -4.73 4.42
C ARG A 392 -26.69 -4.93 2.90
N LEU A 393 -25.63 -5.51 2.33
CA LEU A 393 -25.59 -5.79 0.90
C LEU A 393 -26.40 -7.04 0.57
N GLN A 394 -27.37 -6.88 -0.33
CA GLN A 394 -28.18 -7.97 -0.87
C GLN A 394 -27.55 -8.46 -2.19
N HIS A 395 -26.38 -9.07 -2.10
CA HIS A 395 -25.66 -9.61 -3.26
C HIS A 395 -25.34 -11.08 -2.99
N PRO A 396 -25.65 -12.01 -3.91
CA PRO A 396 -25.52 -13.45 -3.69
C PRO A 396 -24.12 -13.85 -3.16
N LEU A 397 -23.08 -13.38 -3.83
CA LEU A 397 -21.68 -13.64 -3.40
C LEU A 397 -21.41 -13.13 -2.00
N VAL A 398 -21.86 -11.90 -1.68
CA VAL A 398 -21.62 -11.31 -0.34
C VAL A 398 -22.38 -12.09 0.73
N ALA A 399 -23.62 -12.49 0.47
CA ALA A 399 -24.40 -13.35 1.36
C ALA A 399 -23.68 -14.70 1.59
N SER A 400 -23.23 -15.37 0.53
CA SER A 400 -22.50 -16.63 0.60
C SER A 400 -21.24 -16.55 1.46
N ILE A 401 -20.39 -15.52 1.28
CA ILE A 401 -19.14 -15.39 2.06
C ILE A 401 -19.40 -14.97 3.52
N GLN A 402 -20.53 -14.29 3.80
CA GLN A 402 -20.96 -13.99 5.17
C GLN A 402 -21.51 -15.23 5.89
N GLU A 403 -22.39 -15.98 5.25
CA GLU A 403 -22.96 -17.23 5.81
C GLU A 403 -21.88 -18.24 6.16
N GLN A 404 -20.85 -18.35 5.30
CA GLN A 404 -19.69 -19.20 5.55
C GLN A 404 -18.67 -18.58 6.50
N ARG A 405 -18.93 -17.38 7.05
CA ARG A 405 -18.06 -16.67 7.99
C ARG A 405 -16.66 -16.33 7.42
N LEU A 406 -16.50 -16.29 6.09
CA LEU A 406 -15.23 -16.03 5.40
C LEU A 406 -14.79 -14.56 5.44
N ILE A 407 -15.67 -13.66 5.85
CA ILE A 407 -15.38 -12.23 6.03
C ILE A 407 -15.88 -11.72 7.37
N ARG A 408 -15.22 -10.69 7.87
CA ARG A 408 -15.67 -9.86 8.99
C ARG A 408 -16.00 -8.46 8.46
N PRO A 409 -17.29 -8.07 8.40
CA PRO A 409 -17.66 -6.71 8.05
C PRO A 409 -17.02 -5.69 9.00
N ASN A 410 -16.48 -4.62 8.44
CA ASN A 410 -15.78 -3.60 9.22
C ASN A 410 -16.72 -2.92 10.24
N ILE A 411 -16.25 -2.70 11.46
CA ILE A 411 -17.02 -2.15 12.59
C ILE A 411 -17.55 -0.71 12.31
N LEU A 412 -16.94 0.01 11.37
CA LEU A 412 -17.38 1.34 10.95
C LEU A 412 -18.42 1.30 9.82
N SER A 413 -18.87 0.12 9.40
CA SER A 413 -19.77 -0.07 8.24
C SER A 413 -19.15 0.38 6.91
N MET A 414 -17.85 0.26 6.77
CA MET A 414 -17.09 0.76 5.63
C MET A 414 -16.19 -0.34 5.02
N GLY A 415 -16.81 -1.34 4.41
CA GLY A 415 -16.10 -2.46 3.81
C GLY A 415 -15.98 -3.67 4.72
N ILE A 416 -14.90 -4.40 4.54
CA ILE A 416 -14.54 -5.63 5.27
C ILE A 416 -13.16 -5.49 5.88
N ASP A 417 -12.92 -6.20 6.98
CA ASP A 417 -11.63 -6.18 7.63
C ASP A 417 -10.61 -6.98 6.83
N THR A 418 -9.41 -6.42 6.70
CA THR A 418 -8.30 -7.03 5.95
C THR A 418 -6.99 -6.88 6.69
N ALA A 419 -6.09 -7.82 6.45
CA ALA A 419 -4.67 -7.66 6.78
C ALA A 419 -4.00 -6.61 5.88
N PRO A 420 -2.80 -6.11 6.23
CA PRO A 420 -2.09 -5.10 5.43
C PRO A 420 -1.87 -5.50 3.97
N ASN A 421 -1.58 -6.77 3.68
CA ASN A 421 -1.39 -7.32 2.33
C ASN A 421 -2.70 -7.52 1.53
N GLY A 422 -3.87 -7.16 2.09
CA GLY A 422 -5.17 -7.31 1.44
C GLY A 422 -5.86 -8.66 1.64
N ALA A 423 -5.27 -9.58 2.39
CA ALA A 423 -5.92 -10.83 2.77
C ALA A 423 -7.15 -10.57 3.64
N LEU A 424 -8.24 -11.29 3.41
CA LEU A 424 -9.48 -11.14 4.18
C LEU A 424 -9.29 -11.64 5.62
N ILE A 425 -9.96 -10.98 6.55
CA ILE A 425 -10.08 -11.45 7.93
C ILE A 425 -11.46 -12.07 8.08
N ASP A 426 -11.52 -13.32 8.52
CA ASP A 426 -12.75 -14.07 8.75
C ASP A 426 -13.50 -13.61 10.03
N ALA A 427 -14.69 -14.16 10.26
CA ALA A 427 -15.51 -13.78 11.42
C ALA A 427 -14.85 -14.13 12.77
N ASP A 428 -13.93 -15.06 12.81
CA ASP A 428 -13.20 -15.49 14.00
C ASP A 428 -11.88 -14.70 14.20
N GLY A 429 -11.52 -13.84 13.24
CA GLY A 429 -10.33 -12.98 13.30
C GLY A 429 -9.09 -13.57 12.65
N ASN A 430 -9.20 -14.71 11.96
CA ASN A 430 -8.09 -15.33 11.26
C ASN A 430 -7.87 -14.68 9.90
N THR A 431 -6.61 -14.54 9.51
CA THR A 431 -6.24 -14.01 8.17
C THR A 431 -6.28 -15.12 7.13
N SER A 432 -7.04 -14.90 6.07
CA SER A 432 -7.17 -15.86 4.96
C SER A 432 -5.85 -16.00 4.21
N GLN A 433 -5.51 -17.23 3.85
CA GLN A 433 -4.40 -17.54 2.94
C GLN A 433 -4.84 -17.63 1.47
N MET A 434 -6.14 -17.59 1.20
CA MET A 434 -6.70 -17.86 -0.13
C MET A 434 -7.55 -16.72 -0.69
N LEU A 435 -8.12 -15.87 0.18
CA LEU A 435 -9.05 -14.82 -0.21
C LEU A 435 -8.45 -13.44 0.06
N TYR A 436 -8.46 -12.58 -0.94
CA TYR A 436 -7.87 -11.24 -0.92
C TYR A 436 -8.85 -10.21 -1.49
N THR A 437 -8.60 -8.95 -1.19
CA THR A 437 -9.34 -7.82 -1.77
C THR A 437 -8.49 -6.56 -1.87
N LEU A 438 -8.96 -5.59 -2.66
CA LEU A 438 -8.36 -4.26 -2.80
C LEU A 438 -9.43 -3.20 -3.09
N GLY A 439 -9.05 -1.94 -2.97
CA GLY A 439 -9.90 -0.80 -3.31
C GLY A 439 -11.01 -0.57 -2.29
N THR A 440 -12.21 -0.26 -2.75
CA THR A 440 -13.36 0.14 -1.92
C THR A 440 -13.66 -0.79 -0.74
N PRO A 441 -13.58 -2.12 -0.84
CA PRO A 441 -13.80 -3.01 0.31
C PRO A 441 -12.88 -2.76 1.50
N ARG A 442 -11.70 -2.14 1.29
CA ARG A 442 -10.73 -1.82 2.33
C ARG A 442 -10.92 -0.43 2.96
N LYS A 443 -12.01 0.28 2.64
CA LYS A 443 -12.21 1.67 3.08
C LYS A 443 -12.20 1.85 4.60
N GLY A 444 -12.69 0.88 5.34
CA GLY A 444 -12.67 0.90 6.81
C GLY A 444 -11.26 0.84 7.40
N ASN A 445 -10.35 0.12 6.75
CA ASN A 445 -8.96 -0.02 7.17
C ASN A 445 -8.07 1.14 6.72
N LEU A 446 -8.27 1.68 5.49
CA LEU A 446 -7.34 2.60 4.85
C LEU A 446 -7.87 4.02 4.67
N TRP A 447 -9.18 4.24 4.78
CA TRP A 447 -9.90 5.49 4.48
C TRP A 447 -9.77 5.94 3.02
N GLU A 448 -8.59 6.35 2.57
CA GLU A 448 -8.29 6.70 1.18
C GLU A 448 -7.84 5.44 0.41
N THR A 449 -8.74 4.86 -0.38
CA THR A 449 -8.51 3.58 -1.08
C THR A 449 -9.36 3.44 -2.34
N THR A 450 -9.98 4.52 -2.80
CA THR A 450 -10.96 4.47 -3.90
C THR A 450 -10.48 5.16 -5.18
N ALA A 451 -9.39 5.93 -5.13
CA ALA A 451 -8.85 6.61 -6.30
C ALA A 451 -7.72 5.80 -6.96
N VAL A 452 -7.45 6.12 -8.22
CA VAL A 452 -6.44 5.43 -9.05
C VAL A 452 -5.06 5.37 -8.40
N PRO A 453 -4.51 6.47 -7.86
CA PRO A 453 -3.17 6.43 -7.26
C PRO A 453 -3.03 5.44 -6.11
N GLU A 454 -4.07 5.27 -5.30
CA GLU A 454 -4.08 4.33 -4.17
C GLU A 454 -4.32 2.89 -4.66
N ILE A 455 -5.26 2.68 -5.61
CA ILE A 455 -5.60 1.35 -6.12
C ILE A 455 -4.45 0.75 -6.92
N ARG A 456 -3.73 1.54 -7.74
CA ARG A 456 -2.60 1.02 -8.53
C ARG A 456 -1.49 0.44 -7.66
N VAL A 457 -1.19 1.11 -6.53
CA VAL A 457 -0.20 0.62 -5.56
C VAL A 457 -0.70 -0.66 -4.87
N GLN A 458 -1.97 -0.69 -4.46
CA GLN A 458 -2.56 -1.91 -3.90
C GLN A 458 -2.56 -3.07 -4.90
N ALA A 459 -2.85 -2.81 -6.18
CA ALA A 459 -2.87 -3.85 -7.21
C ALA A 459 -1.47 -4.43 -7.49
N ALA A 460 -0.44 -3.57 -7.53
CA ALA A 460 0.95 -4.00 -7.69
C ALA A 460 1.40 -4.85 -6.48
N ASN A 461 1.20 -4.36 -5.26
CA ASN A 461 1.59 -5.06 -4.03
C ASN A 461 0.82 -6.39 -3.88
N LEU A 462 -0.49 -6.41 -4.20
CA LEU A 462 -1.28 -7.64 -4.15
C LEU A 462 -0.83 -8.66 -5.18
N ALA A 463 -0.49 -8.24 -6.40
CA ALA A 463 0.04 -9.15 -7.41
C ALA A 463 1.37 -9.79 -6.96
N GLN A 464 2.28 -9.00 -6.37
CA GLN A 464 3.52 -9.53 -5.80
C GLN A 464 3.26 -10.51 -4.65
N GLU A 465 2.34 -10.19 -3.74
CA GLU A 465 1.95 -11.07 -2.62
C GLU A 465 1.37 -12.40 -3.14
N LEU A 466 0.49 -12.35 -4.14
CA LEU A 466 -0.08 -13.54 -4.76
C LEU A 466 0.99 -14.41 -5.40
N LEU A 467 1.90 -13.84 -6.20
CA LEU A 467 2.99 -14.56 -6.85
C LEU A 467 3.95 -15.19 -5.83
N LYS A 468 4.32 -14.43 -4.79
CA LYS A 468 5.15 -14.94 -3.69
C LYS A 468 4.48 -16.13 -2.97
N SER A 469 3.19 -16.03 -2.69
CA SER A 469 2.45 -17.07 -1.96
C SER A 469 2.14 -18.31 -2.78
N LEU A 470 2.25 -18.24 -4.12
CA LEU A 470 2.05 -19.35 -5.05
C LEU A 470 3.34 -20.07 -5.44
N ASN A 471 4.49 -19.46 -5.18
CA ASN A 471 5.80 -20.05 -5.42
C ASN A 471 6.48 -20.35 -4.08
N PRO A 472 5.97 -21.35 -3.31
CA PRO A 472 6.74 -21.81 -2.17
C PRO A 472 8.00 -22.47 -2.74
N LYS A 473 9.18 -21.93 -2.42
CA LYS A 473 10.43 -22.69 -2.63
C LYS A 473 10.19 -24.10 -2.07
N PRO A 474 10.60 -25.17 -2.76
CA PRO A 474 10.37 -26.52 -2.28
C PRO A 474 11.24 -26.76 -1.04
N ASP A 475 10.63 -26.67 0.12
CA ASP A 475 11.17 -27.25 1.33
C ASP A 475 10.22 -28.32 1.86
N ALA A 476 10.84 -29.47 2.05
CA ALA A 476 10.22 -30.72 2.42
C ALA A 476 9.43 -30.61 3.74
N THR A 477 8.24 -31.19 3.68
CA THR A 477 7.50 -31.79 4.81
C THR A 477 7.50 -31.03 6.14
N THR A 478 6.40 -30.36 6.48
CA THR A 478 5.51 -30.71 7.60
C THR A 478 4.49 -29.59 7.85
N PHE A 479 3.21 -29.92 7.81
CA PHE A 479 2.10 -29.08 8.26
C PHE A 479 2.21 -28.81 9.75
N GLY A 480 2.35 -27.53 10.12
CA GLY A 480 2.16 -27.00 11.47
C GLY A 480 2.04 -25.48 11.32
N LEU A 481 1.14 -24.85 12.03
CA LEU A 481 0.94 -23.42 12.12
C LEU A 481 2.29 -22.68 12.04
N MET A 482 2.62 -22.06 10.89
CA MET A 482 3.85 -21.29 10.75
C MET A 482 3.74 -20.01 11.60
N LYS A 483 4.23 -20.10 12.82
CA LYS A 483 4.73 -18.95 13.55
C LYS A 483 5.88 -18.34 12.70
N PRO A 484 6.07 -17.02 12.67
CA PRO A 484 7.21 -16.42 11.98
C PRO A 484 8.50 -17.09 12.48
N SER A 485 9.31 -17.64 11.57
CA SER A 485 10.54 -18.35 11.89
C SER A 485 11.59 -17.46 12.57
N MET A 486 11.44 -16.15 12.48
CA MET A 486 12.35 -15.15 13.01
C MET A 486 11.65 -13.80 13.18
N LEU A 487 11.91 -13.11 14.27
CA LEU A 487 11.58 -11.70 14.44
C LEU A 487 12.84 -10.89 14.05
N PHE A 488 12.67 -9.97 13.11
CA PHE A 488 13.74 -9.10 12.63
C PHE A 488 13.31 -7.63 12.71
N ARG A 489 14.14 -6.76 13.27
CA ARG A 489 13.92 -5.31 13.36
C ARG A 489 15.21 -4.56 13.04
N GLN A 490 15.09 -3.53 12.24
CA GLN A 490 16.13 -2.57 11.94
C GLN A 490 15.88 -1.31 12.78
N LEU A 491 16.82 -0.92 13.61
CA LEU A 491 16.70 0.15 14.59
C LEU A 491 17.72 1.24 14.27
N PHE A 492 17.24 2.37 13.75
CA PHE A 492 18.11 3.44 13.27
C PHE A 492 18.55 4.38 14.40
N ASP A 493 19.82 4.69 14.47
CA ASP A 493 20.37 5.81 15.22
C ASP A 493 20.64 7.00 14.30
N LYS A 494 19.98 8.11 14.57
CA LYS A 494 20.05 9.31 13.72
C LYS A 494 21.38 10.06 13.84
N GLU A 495 22.04 9.99 14.99
CA GLU A 495 23.27 10.75 15.24
C GLU A 495 24.48 10.17 14.52
N SER A 496 24.65 8.86 14.58
CA SER A 496 25.71 8.12 13.89
C SER A 496 25.32 7.62 12.49
N SER A 497 24.02 7.69 12.14
CA SER A 497 23.43 7.06 10.94
C SER A 497 23.61 5.55 10.89
N THR A 498 23.70 4.90 12.04
CA THR A 498 23.93 3.46 12.23
C THR A 498 22.63 2.71 12.34
N TYR A 499 22.59 1.49 11.82
CA TYR A 499 21.51 0.52 12.06
C TYR A 499 21.96 -0.53 13.09
N THR A 500 21.25 -0.59 14.22
CA THR A 500 21.26 -1.75 15.11
C THR A 500 20.25 -2.77 14.63
N TYR A 501 20.56 -4.06 14.63
CA TYR A 501 19.62 -5.11 14.23
C TYR A 501 19.21 -5.97 15.43
N LEU A 502 17.89 -6.05 15.68
CA LEU A 502 17.30 -6.98 16.63
C LEU A 502 16.80 -8.22 15.88
N ILE A 503 17.39 -9.36 16.24
CA ILE A 503 17.05 -10.68 15.70
C ILE A 503 16.58 -11.54 16.86
N ALA A 504 15.43 -12.21 16.74
CA ALA A 504 14.95 -13.08 17.81
C ALA A 504 14.21 -14.30 17.28
N ASP A 505 14.30 -15.39 18.03
CA ASP A 505 13.44 -16.56 17.84
C ASP A 505 12.12 -16.37 18.62
N PRO A 506 10.96 -16.35 17.95
CA PRO A 506 9.66 -16.16 18.58
C PRO A 506 9.24 -17.28 19.52
N GLU A 507 9.82 -18.49 19.38
CA GLU A 507 9.49 -19.66 20.19
C GLU A 507 10.22 -19.65 21.52
N THR A 508 11.55 -19.50 21.47
CA THR A 508 12.39 -19.47 22.67
C THR A 508 12.37 -18.12 23.39
N LYS A 509 11.82 -17.07 22.71
CA LYS A 509 11.83 -15.68 23.20
C LYS A 509 13.24 -15.14 23.47
N THR A 510 14.25 -15.70 22.81
CA THR A 510 15.65 -15.25 22.91
C THR A 510 15.98 -14.31 21.76
N ALA A 511 16.83 -13.33 22.03
CA ALA A 511 17.18 -12.27 21.10
C ALA A 511 18.69 -12.01 21.03
N ILE A 512 19.09 -11.44 19.89
CA ILE A 512 20.42 -10.91 19.61
C ILE A 512 20.27 -9.46 19.18
N LEU A 513 21.17 -8.60 19.61
CA LEU A 513 21.40 -7.28 19.03
C LEU A 513 22.72 -7.27 18.26
N VAL A 514 22.72 -6.76 17.04
CA VAL A 514 23.92 -6.58 16.21
C VAL A 514 24.20 -5.10 16.11
N ASP A 515 25.43 -4.69 16.38
CA ASP A 515 25.94 -3.32 16.40
C ASP A 515 25.07 -2.35 17.26
N PRO A 516 24.87 -2.63 18.57
CA PRO A 516 24.07 -1.78 19.44
C PRO A 516 24.79 -0.47 19.76
N VAL A 517 24.09 0.67 19.70
CA VAL A 517 24.62 2.00 20.00
C VAL A 517 24.40 2.34 21.47
N LEU A 518 25.44 2.86 22.17
CA LEU A 518 25.42 3.14 23.61
C LEU A 518 24.27 4.09 24.00
N GLU A 519 24.08 5.15 23.25
CA GLU A 519 23.04 6.16 23.45
C GLU A 519 21.62 5.60 23.27
N GLN A 520 21.47 4.48 22.56
CA GLN A 520 20.19 3.85 22.25
C GLN A 520 19.84 2.63 23.15
N VAL A 521 20.67 2.32 24.14
CA VAL A 521 20.48 1.16 25.03
C VAL A 521 19.08 1.14 25.68
N GLU A 522 18.58 2.30 26.14
CA GLU A 522 17.25 2.36 26.77
C GLU A 522 16.12 2.06 25.76
N ARG A 523 16.23 2.53 24.52
CA ARG A 523 15.32 2.19 23.42
C ARG A 523 15.31 0.68 23.19
N ASP A 524 16.47 0.08 23.08
CA ASP A 524 16.64 -1.33 22.77
C ASP A 524 16.08 -2.22 23.90
N LEU A 525 16.34 -1.86 25.15
CA LEU A 525 15.75 -2.52 26.32
C LEU A 525 14.22 -2.37 26.37
N GLN A 526 13.70 -1.21 26.01
CA GLN A 526 12.27 -1.00 25.95
C GLN A 526 11.60 -1.90 24.89
N ILE A 527 12.20 -2.02 23.71
CA ILE A 527 11.73 -2.90 22.63
C ILE A 527 11.76 -4.37 23.09
N LEU A 528 12.86 -4.82 23.71
CA LEU A 528 12.97 -6.17 24.24
C LEU A 528 11.87 -6.48 25.27
N ARG A 529 11.60 -5.55 26.21
CA ARG A 529 10.52 -5.68 27.19
C ARG A 529 9.14 -5.73 26.54
N GLN A 530 8.85 -4.84 25.57
CA GLN A 530 7.57 -4.79 24.86
C GLN A 530 7.28 -6.09 24.10
N LEU A 531 8.32 -6.72 23.56
CA LEU A 531 8.22 -7.97 22.80
C LEU A 531 8.34 -9.22 23.69
N GLY A 532 8.60 -9.05 24.98
CA GLY A 532 8.81 -10.15 25.92
C GLY A 532 10.02 -11.01 25.58
N LEU A 533 11.11 -10.39 25.10
CA LEU A 533 12.33 -11.06 24.65
C LEU A 533 13.42 -11.00 25.72
N THR A 534 14.22 -12.07 25.81
CA THR A 534 15.43 -12.12 26.62
C THR A 534 16.66 -11.93 25.71
N LEU A 535 17.43 -10.88 25.94
CA LEU A 535 18.66 -10.64 25.20
C LEU A 535 19.73 -11.66 25.60
N ARG A 536 20.20 -12.46 24.66
CA ARG A 536 21.21 -13.49 24.91
C ARG A 536 22.60 -13.07 24.44
N TYR A 537 22.69 -12.40 23.30
CA TYR A 537 23.95 -11.97 22.72
C TYR A 537 23.90 -10.53 22.21
N CYS A 538 25.01 -9.81 22.35
CA CYS A 538 25.34 -8.65 21.53
C CYS A 538 26.47 -9.04 20.59
N ILE A 539 26.35 -8.77 19.29
CA ILE A 539 27.33 -9.14 18.26
C ILE A 539 27.77 -7.87 17.55
N GLU A 540 29.07 -7.72 17.32
CA GLU A 540 29.62 -6.60 16.56
C GLU A 540 30.06 -7.09 15.16
N THR A 541 29.81 -6.28 14.12
CA THR A 541 30.38 -6.54 12.79
C THR A 541 31.86 -6.20 12.73
N HIS A 542 32.28 -5.16 13.45
CA HIS A 542 33.67 -4.70 13.54
C HIS A 542 33.87 -3.77 14.76
N ILE A 543 35.05 -3.24 14.98
CA ILE A 543 35.29 -2.17 15.95
C ILE A 543 34.89 -0.83 15.31
N HIS A 544 33.79 -0.25 15.76
CA HIS A 544 33.22 0.99 15.21
C HIS A 544 34.06 2.23 15.57
N ALA A 545 34.16 3.18 14.65
CA ALA A 545 34.87 4.45 14.80
C ALA A 545 33.94 5.67 14.90
N ASP A 546 32.66 5.50 14.60
CA ASP A 546 31.64 6.54 14.49
C ASP A 546 30.75 6.66 15.73
N HIS A 547 30.58 5.57 16.49
CA HIS A 547 29.81 5.51 17.73
C HIS A 547 30.41 4.56 18.74
N ILE A 548 30.04 4.72 20.01
CA ILE A 548 30.41 3.79 21.08
C ILE A 548 29.33 2.70 21.13
N THR A 549 29.76 1.42 21.17
CA THR A 549 28.82 0.30 21.30
C THR A 549 28.15 0.24 22.67
N GLY A 550 26.87 -0.15 22.68
CA GLY A 550 26.08 -0.37 23.89
C GLY A 550 26.34 -1.71 24.60
N THR A 551 27.25 -2.56 24.08
CA THR A 551 27.40 -3.95 24.48
C THR A 551 27.72 -4.12 25.97
N ASP A 552 28.71 -3.39 26.57
CA ASP A 552 29.02 -3.52 27.98
C ASP A 552 27.87 -3.08 28.91
N LYS A 553 27.16 -2.01 28.53
CA LYS A 553 26.00 -1.55 29.27
C LYS A 553 24.82 -2.53 29.20
N LEU A 554 24.55 -3.07 28.01
CA LEU A 554 23.53 -4.13 27.83
C LEU A 554 23.90 -5.39 28.62
N ARG A 555 25.17 -5.80 28.59
CA ARG A 555 25.68 -6.93 29.39
C ARG A 555 25.41 -6.72 30.88
N SER A 556 25.75 -5.54 31.40
CA SER A 556 25.55 -5.22 32.82
C SER A 556 24.08 -5.22 33.24
N LEU A 557 23.17 -4.87 32.33
CA LEU A 557 21.73 -4.75 32.62
C LEU A 557 20.94 -6.04 32.36
N THR A 558 21.40 -6.90 31.45
CA THR A 558 20.65 -8.08 30.99
C THR A 558 21.35 -9.41 31.23
N GLY A 559 22.68 -9.38 31.48
CA GLY A 559 23.48 -10.58 31.55
C GLY A 559 23.78 -11.22 30.19
N CYS A 560 23.55 -10.51 29.07
CA CYS A 560 23.89 -11.00 27.74
C CYS A 560 25.41 -11.17 27.55
N LEU A 561 25.78 -11.97 26.56
CA LEU A 561 27.17 -12.24 26.24
C LEU A 561 27.62 -11.44 25.00
N ALA A 562 28.84 -10.95 24.99
CA ALA A 562 29.42 -10.20 23.89
C ALA A 562 30.15 -11.14 22.92
N ILE A 563 29.87 -11.03 21.63
CA ILE A 563 30.52 -11.77 20.54
C ILE A 563 31.18 -10.76 19.61
N LEU A 564 32.47 -10.91 19.37
CA LEU A 564 33.25 -10.08 18.46
C LEU A 564 33.94 -10.94 17.39
N PRO A 565 34.31 -10.36 16.23
CA PRO A 565 35.12 -11.06 15.23
C PRO A 565 36.48 -11.54 15.85
N GLU A 566 36.95 -12.71 15.41
CA GLU A 566 38.13 -13.37 15.97
C GLU A 566 39.38 -12.49 15.95
N ASN A 567 39.55 -11.69 14.89
CA ASN A 567 40.73 -10.83 14.73
C ASN A 567 40.49 -9.40 15.26
N ALA A 568 39.37 -9.13 15.93
CA ALA A 568 39.14 -7.83 16.53
C ALA A 568 40.15 -7.60 17.67
N ALA A 569 40.83 -6.47 17.65
CA ALA A 569 41.75 -6.07 18.69
C ALA A 569 41.01 -5.64 19.97
N ALA A 570 40.25 -6.55 20.57
CA ALA A 570 39.42 -6.34 21.75
C ALA A 570 39.68 -7.43 22.80
N THR A 571 39.57 -7.09 24.07
CA THR A 571 39.84 -8.02 25.19
C THR A 571 38.62 -8.32 26.06
N CYS A 572 37.46 -7.81 25.62
CA CYS A 572 36.22 -7.78 26.42
C CYS A 572 35.18 -8.82 26.00
N ALA A 573 35.37 -9.49 24.85
CA ALA A 573 34.42 -10.46 24.33
C ALA A 573 34.32 -11.71 25.19
N ASP A 574 33.10 -12.24 25.33
CA ASP A 574 32.88 -13.55 25.95
C ASP A 574 33.16 -14.66 24.92
N TYR A 575 32.90 -14.39 23.63
CA TYR A 575 33.20 -15.30 22.53
C TYR A 575 33.77 -14.53 21.32
N TYR A 576 34.61 -15.20 20.55
CA TYR A 576 35.10 -14.72 19.27
C TYR A 576 34.54 -15.60 18.16
N ILE A 577 34.08 -14.95 17.05
CA ILE A 577 33.48 -15.63 15.92
C ILE A 577 34.40 -15.56 14.70
N ALA A 578 34.65 -16.72 14.06
CA ALA A 578 35.49 -16.88 12.87
C ALA A 578 34.67 -17.04 11.60
N ASP A 579 35.34 -16.91 10.44
CA ASP A 579 34.71 -17.14 9.11
C ASP A 579 34.06 -18.55 9.02
N GLY A 580 32.83 -18.60 8.59
CA GLY A 580 32.05 -19.83 8.46
C GLY A 580 31.44 -20.35 9.75
N ASN A 581 31.70 -19.76 10.90
CA ASN A 581 31.08 -20.18 12.16
C ASN A 581 29.56 -19.95 12.10
N MET A 582 28.82 -20.85 12.75
CA MET A 582 27.36 -20.79 12.89
C MET A 582 26.98 -20.49 14.34
N LEU A 583 26.15 -19.49 14.54
CA LEU A 583 25.51 -19.20 15.81
C LEU A 583 24.04 -19.58 15.72
N GLU A 584 23.56 -20.40 16.66
CA GLU A 584 22.17 -20.85 16.72
C GLU A 584 21.44 -20.18 17.87
N LEU A 585 20.25 -19.66 17.58
CA LEU A 585 19.34 -19.06 18.53
C LEU A 585 17.93 -19.63 18.34
N GLY A 586 17.66 -20.78 18.94
CA GLY A 586 16.43 -21.54 18.66
C GLY A 586 16.36 -21.94 17.17
N ASN A 587 15.33 -21.46 16.46
CA ASN A 587 15.15 -21.71 15.03
C ASN A 587 15.89 -20.71 14.13
N VAL A 588 16.63 -19.76 14.69
CA VAL A 588 17.41 -18.78 13.93
C VAL A 588 18.86 -19.23 13.82
N GLN A 589 19.37 -19.27 12.60
CA GLN A 589 20.76 -19.59 12.27
C GLN A 589 21.48 -18.36 11.73
N ILE A 590 22.64 -18.05 12.25
CA ILE A 590 23.46 -16.91 11.83
C ILE A 590 24.83 -17.42 11.43
N ARG A 591 25.18 -17.27 10.15
CA ARG A 591 26.49 -17.64 9.62
C ARG A 591 27.38 -16.41 9.52
N ALA A 592 28.54 -16.47 10.13
CA ALA A 592 29.59 -15.45 10.03
C ALA A 592 30.32 -15.58 8.69
N ILE A 593 30.56 -14.46 8.00
CA ILE A 593 31.31 -14.37 6.75
C ILE A 593 32.37 -13.28 6.93
N ALA A 594 33.64 -13.65 6.99
CA ALA A 594 34.70 -12.66 7.08
C ALA A 594 34.77 -11.79 5.82
N THR A 595 34.66 -10.48 6.00
CA THR A 595 34.68 -9.47 4.94
C THR A 595 35.68 -8.37 5.24
N PRO A 596 36.99 -8.72 5.37
CA PRO A 596 38.05 -7.73 5.67
C PRO A 596 38.13 -6.67 4.57
N GLY A 597 38.55 -5.47 4.92
CA GLY A 597 38.83 -4.39 4.00
C GLY A 597 38.34 -3.03 4.45
N HIS A 598 37.16 -2.90 5.09
CA HIS A 598 36.83 -1.70 5.86
C HIS A 598 37.67 -1.64 7.16
N THR A 599 37.69 -2.74 7.91
CA THR A 599 38.68 -3.06 8.92
C THR A 599 39.25 -4.44 8.59
N ASP A 600 40.38 -4.80 9.19
CA ASP A 600 41.02 -6.11 9.02
C ASP A 600 40.22 -7.27 9.63
N SER A 601 39.39 -6.98 10.61
CA SER A 601 38.58 -7.96 11.36
C SER A 601 37.10 -7.93 11.02
N HIS A 602 36.70 -7.21 9.98
CA HIS A 602 35.27 -7.02 9.64
C HIS A 602 34.56 -8.34 9.32
N MET A 603 33.31 -8.49 9.83
CA MET A 603 32.47 -9.66 9.67
C MET A 603 31.06 -9.26 9.20
N ALA A 604 30.56 -9.91 8.18
CA ALA A 604 29.16 -9.90 7.79
C ALA A 604 28.43 -11.11 8.39
N TYR A 605 27.12 -11.00 8.59
CA TYR A 605 26.29 -12.07 9.16
C TYR A 605 25.13 -12.42 8.25
N LEU A 606 25.07 -13.67 7.80
CA LEU A 606 23.95 -14.17 7.00
C LEU A 606 22.96 -14.92 7.91
N VAL A 607 21.75 -14.39 8.05
CA VAL A 607 20.70 -14.89 8.93
C VAL A 607 19.69 -15.70 8.11
N ASN A 608 19.48 -16.96 8.49
CA ASN A 608 18.55 -17.90 7.83
C ASN A 608 18.71 -17.93 6.30
N ASP A 609 19.93 -17.81 5.78
CA ASP A 609 20.29 -17.78 4.36
C ASP A 609 19.56 -16.72 3.50
N THR A 610 18.88 -15.76 4.12
CA THR A 610 18.02 -14.76 3.42
C THR A 610 18.32 -13.32 3.78
N HIS A 611 18.81 -13.01 4.98
CA HIS A 611 19.09 -11.65 5.46
C HIS A 611 20.59 -11.50 5.71
N LEU A 612 21.26 -10.71 4.90
CA LEU A 612 22.68 -10.44 5.01
C LEU A 612 22.93 -9.09 5.69
N LEU A 613 23.44 -9.11 6.92
CA LEU A 613 23.94 -7.93 7.63
C LEU A 613 25.36 -7.68 7.17
N THR A 614 25.56 -6.62 6.40
CA THR A 614 26.85 -6.38 5.73
C THR A 614 27.80 -5.49 6.50
N GLY A 615 27.36 -4.94 7.65
CA GLY A 615 28.14 -3.92 8.33
C GLY A 615 28.59 -2.85 7.36
N ASP A 616 29.87 -2.50 7.41
CA ASP A 616 30.48 -1.49 6.56
C ASP A 616 31.22 -2.06 5.33
N ALA A 617 31.14 -3.38 5.09
CA ALA A 617 31.70 -3.94 3.86
C ALA A 617 30.90 -3.54 2.61
N LEU A 618 29.57 -3.50 2.71
CA LEU A 618 28.70 -3.16 1.59
C LEU A 618 27.51 -2.32 2.08
N PHE A 619 27.37 -1.11 1.54
CA PHE A 619 26.18 -0.26 1.74
C PHE A 619 25.23 -0.36 0.54
N ILE A 620 24.03 0.15 0.73
CA ILE A 620 23.12 0.36 -0.41
C ILE A 620 23.71 1.46 -1.28
N ARG A 621 24.13 1.09 -2.50
CA ARG A 621 24.80 1.98 -3.46
C ARG A 621 26.14 2.56 -2.95
N GLY A 622 26.86 1.80 -2.13
CA GLY A 622 28.14 2.24 -1.58
C GLY A 622 28.90 1.13 -0.88
N CYS A 623 29.97 1.51 -0.17
CA CYS A 623 30.71 0.67 0.76
C CYS A 623 31.45 1.54 1.79
N GLY A 624 31.88 0.95 2.89
CA GLY A 624 32.72 1.61 3.88
C GLY A 624 34.07 2.06 3.30
N ARG A 625 34.68 3.00 3.98
CA ARG A 625 36.03 3.47 3.65
C ARG A 625 37.10 2.42 4.02
N THR A 626 38.29 2.54 3.43
CA THR A 626 39.37 1.56 3.59
C THR A 626 40.70 2.19 4.02
N ASP A 627 40.67 3.43 4.50
CA ASP A 627 41.84 4.23 4.82
C ASP A 627 42.14 4.35 6.35
N PHE A 628 41.38 3.63 7.19
CA PHE A 628 41.55 3.58 8.65
C PHE A 628 41.53 2.13 9.17
N GLN A 629 41.97 1.93 10.41
CA GLN A 629 41.86 0.67 11.17
C GLN A 629 42.36 -0.57 10.39
N ASN A 630 43.53 -0.46 9.77
CA ASN A 630 44.11 -1.48 8.88
C ASN A 630 43.21 -1.85 7.70
N GLY A 631 42.37 -0.90 7.23
CA GLY A 631 41.53 -1.08 6.05
C GLY A 631 42.37 -1.28 4.78
N ASP A 632 41.86 -2.10 3.85
CA ASP A 632 42.50 -2.41 2.58
C ASP A 632 41.50 -2.57 1.46
N ALA A 633 41.60 -1.73 0.43
CA ALA A 633 40.68 -1.71 -0.68
C ALA A 633 40.68 -2.99 -1.54
N GLU A 634 41.85 -3.66 -1.62
CA GLU A 634 41.95 -4.94 -2.35
C GLU A 634 41.15 -6.02 -1.64
N SER A 635 41.35 -6.15 -0.33
CA SER A 635 40.66 -7.12 0.53
C SER A 635 39.14 -6.86 0.52
N LEU A 636 38.68 -5.59 0.54
CA LEU A 636 37.28 -5.25 0.47
C LEU A 636 36.65 -5.67 -0.84
N TYR A 637 37.31 -5.36 -1.96
CA TYR A 637 36.83 -5.78 -3.28
C TYR A 637 36.70 -7.30 -3.37
N ASP A 638 37.71 -8.02 -2.98
CA ASP A 638 37.72 -9.49 -3.00
C ASP A 638 36.65 -10.08 -2.07
N ALA A 639 36.49 -9.55 -0.86
CA ALA A 639 35.47 -9.99 0.08
C ALA A 639 34.03 -9.79 -0.46
N VAL A 640 33.77 -8.63 -1.02
CA VAL A 640 32.43 -8.34 -1.57
C VAL A 640 32.17 -9.16 -2.83
N THR A 641 33.10 -9.18 -3.79
CA THR A 641 32.86 -9.83 -5.10
C THR A 641 32.96 -11.34 -5.04
N GLN A 642 33.87 -11.91 -4.23
CA GLN A 642 34.13 -13.36 -4.19
C GLN A 642 33.36 -14.08 -3.07
N LYS A 643 32.81 -13.36 -2.07
CA LYS A 643 32.00 -13.94 -1.00
C LYS A 643 30.56 -13.43 -1.03
N LEU A 644 30.32 -12.12 -0.88
CA LEU A 644 28.95 -11.60 -0.77
C LEU A 644 28.19 -11.70 -2.09
N PHE A 645 28.81 -11.34 -3.21
CA PHE A 645 28.18 -11.40 -4.54
C PHE A 645 28.02 -12.84 -5.09
N THR A 646 28.54 -13.85 -4.40
CA THR A 646 28.26 -15.26 -4.74
C THR A 646 26.95 -15.76 -4.12
N LEU A 647 26.37 -15.01 -3.17
CA LEU A 647 25.07 -15.32 -2.60
C LEU A 647 23.96 -15.17 -3.65
N PRO A 648 22.79 -15.80 -3.46
CA PRO A 648 21.63 -15.64 -4.34
C PRO A 648 21.25 -14.16 -4.53
N ASP A 649 20.84 -13.79 -5.74
CA ASP A 649 20.52 -12.40 -6.07
C ASP A 649 19.35 -11.82 -5.26
N ASP A 650 18.47 -12.67 -4.75
CA ASP A 650 17.32 -12.30 -3.89
C ASP A 650 17.69 -12.22 -2.39
N THR A 651 18.95 -12.46 -2.00
CA THR A 651 19.41 -12.26 -0.63
C THR A 651 19.32 -10.78 -0.26
N LEU A 652 18.59 -10.47 0.82
CA LEU A 652 18.37 -9.11 1.29
C LEU A 652 19.66 -8.56 1.94
N VAL A 653 20.03 -7.35 1.56
CA VAL A 653 21.22 -6.64 2.05
C VAL A 653 20.82 -5.58 3.07
N TYR A 654 21.34 -5.67 4.28
CA TYR A 654 21.12 -4.77 5.41
C TYR A 654 22.45 -4.16 5.84
N PRO A 655 22.72 -2.88 5.52
CA PRO A 655 24.00 -2.24 5.78
C PRO A 655 24.18 -1.80 7.24
N GLY A 656 25.43 -1.56 7.68
CA GLY A 656 25.71 -0.93 8.97
C GLY A 656 25.26 0.53 9.04
N HIS A 657 25.36 1.25 7.91
CA HIS A 657 25.01 2.67 7.83
C HIS A 657 24.13 2.99 6.62
N ASP A 658 23.31 4.05 6.79
CA ASP A 658 22.63 4.69 5.67
C ASP A 658 22.56 6.22 5.85
N TYR A 659 22.89 6.93 4.78
CA TYR A 659 22.92 8.40 4.73
C TYR A 659 21.85 8.98 3.81
N GLN A 660 21.00 8.14 3.20
CA GLN A 660 20.05 8.52 2.14
C GLN A 660 18.60 8.09 2.42
N GLY A 661 18.33 7.46 3.58
CA GLY A 661 17.01 6.98 3.95
C GLY A 661 16.65 5.63 3.32
N GLN A 662 17.64 4.83 2.92
CA GLN A 662 17.45 3.49 2.34
C GLN A 662 17.62 2.42 3.43
N THR A 663 16.68 1.46 3.47
CA THR A 663 16.61 0.49 4.55
C THR A 663 17.07 -0.92 4.17
N VAL A 664 16.90 -1.31 2.92
CA VAL A 664 17.20 -2.65 2.42
C VAL A 664 17.46 -2.62 0.91
N SER A 665 18.37 -3.47 0.44
CA SER A 665 18.64 -3.77 -0.95
C SER A 665 18.69 -5.28 -1.16
N THR A 666 19.16 -5.75 -2.31
CA THR A 666 19.46 -7.16 -2.57
C THR A 666 20.85 -7.33 -3.17
N ILE A 667 21.38 -8.53 -3.09
CA ILE A 667 22.67 -8.86 -3.73
C ILE A 667 22.62 -8.59 -5.23
N GLY A 668 21.53 -8.94 -5.90
CA GLY A 668 21.34 -8.67 -7.33
C GLY A 668 21.32 -7.18 -7.66
N GLU A 669 20.66 -6.36 -6.83
CA GLU A 669 20.66 -4.90 -6.99
C GLU A 669 22.05 -4.30 -6.81
N GLU A 670 22.79 -4.72 -5.79
CA GLU A 670 24.12 -4.19 -5.54
C GLU A 670 25.14 -4.63 -6.61
N LYS A 671 25.03 -5.83 -7.17
CA LYS A 671 25.81 -6.24 -8.34
C LYS A 671 25.57 -5.33 -9.55
N CYS A 672 24.30 -4.95 -9.79
CA CYS A 672 23.90 -4.20 -10.99
C CYS A 672 24.13 -2.69 -10.85
N TRP A 673 23.89 -2.12 -9.68
CA TRP A 673 23.74 -0.68 -9.52
C TRP A 673 24.62 -0.03 -8.42
N ASN A 674 25.45 -0.81 -7.70
CA ASN A 674 26.35 -0.22 -6.74
C ASN A 674 27.47 0.57 -7.48
N PRO A 675 27.56 1.89 -7.31
CA PRO A 675 28.51 2.71 -8.08
C PRO A 675 29.98 2.45 -7.71
N ARG A 676 30.26 1.68 -6.66
CA ARG A 676 31.62 1.28 -6.28
C ARG A 676 32.04 0.00 -6.97
N PHE A 677 31.12 -0.94 -7.18
CA PHE A 677 31.42 -2.30 -7.67
C PHE A 677 30.94 -2.54 -9.10
N ALA A 678 29.74 -2.03 -9.48
CA ALA A 678 29.12 -2.32 -10.76
C ALA A 678 29.98 -1.82 -11.92
N GLY A 679 30.44 -2.73 -12.78
CA GLY A 679 31.25 -2.39 -13.94
C GLY A 679 32.72 -2.04 -13.65
N HIS A 680 33.17 -2.06 -12.39
CA HIS A 680 34.56 -1.76 -12.04
C HIS A 680 35.38 -3.04 -11.86
N SER A 681 36.55 -3.06 -12.50
CA SER A 681 37.57 -4.06 -12.18
C SER A 681 38.20 -3.77 -10.80
N ARG A 682 38.87 -4.76 -10.24
CA ARG A 682 39.60 -4.64 -8.95
C ARG A 682 40.53 -3.41 -8.89
N ASN A 683 41.32 -3.19 -9.94
CA ASN A 683 42.23 -2.04 -10.00
C ASN A 683 41.51 -0.69 -10.05
N GLN A 684 40.41 -0.62 -10.79
CA GLN A 684 39.59 0.59 -10.87
C GLN A 684 38.91 0.90 -9.53
N PHE A 685 38.46 -0.14 -8.80
CA PHE A 685 37.92 0.01 -7.46
C PHE A 685 38.96 0.55 -6.48
N ILE A 686 40.16 -0.01 -6.49
CA ILE A 686 41.30 0.43 -5.63
C ILE A 686 41.64 1.91 -5.89
N GLU A 687 41.70 2.29 -7.18
CA GLU A 687 41.99 3.67 -7.55
C GLU A 687 40.86 4.61 -7.11
N LEU A 688 39.60 4.19 -7.30
CA LEU A 688 38.43 4.92 -6.84
C LEU A 688 38.46 5.14 -5.33
N MET A 689 38.76 4.09 -4.56
CA MET A 689 38.83 4.17 -3.08
C MET A 689 40.00 5.07 -2.58
N LYS A 690 41.13 5.06 -3.24
CA LYS A 690 42.29 5.95 -2.94
C LYS A 690 41.96 7.44 -3.15
N ASN A 691 41.08 7.74 -4.08
CA ASN A 691 40.71 9.12 -4.43
C ASN A 691 39.49 9.64 -3.64
N LEU A 692 38.94 8.83 -2.69
CA LEU A 692 37.86 9.26 -1.83
C LEU A 692 38.38 10.23 -0.76
N ASN A 693 37.98 11.48 -0.86
CA ASN A 693 38.26 12.49 0.14
C ASN A 693 37.09 12.60 1.15
N LEU A 694 37.06 11.72 2.12
CA LEU A 694 36.00 11.68 3.15
C LEU A 694 36.52 12.34 4.45
N PRO A 695 35.65 13.12 5.16
CA PRO A 695 36.00 13.66 6.47
C PRO A 695 36.31 12.55 7.46
N GLN A 696 37.15 12.83 8.45
CA GLN A 696 37.41 11.87 9.52
C GLN A 696 36.14 11.59 10.34
N PRO A 697 35.96 10.34 10.83
CA PRO A 697 34.89 10.04 11.77
C PRO A 697 35.02 10.90 13.04
N LYS A 698 33.98 11.58 13.43
CA LYS A 698 34.02 12.59 14.51
C LYS A 698 34.42 12.02 15.87
N LYS A 699 34.06 10.75 16.14
CA LYS A 699 34.27 10.09 17.44
C LYS A 699 35.42 9.09 17.45
N ILE A 700 36.26 9.00 16.39
CA ILE A 700 37.23 7.93 16.22
C ILE A 700 38.22 7.80 17.44
N LEU A 701 38.64 8.93 18.01
CA LEU A 701 39.58 8.95 19.16
C LEU A 701 38.92 8.47 20.47
N GLU A 702 37.60 8.52 20.57
CA GLU A 702 36.83 8.10 21.74
C GLU A 702 36.24 6.69 21.53
N ALA A 703 35.65 6.46 20.34
CA ALA A 703 34.91 5.24 20.04
C ALA A 703 35.82 4.03 19.91
N VAL A 704 36.92 4.12 19.15
CA VAL A 704 37.80 2.96 18.94
C VAL A 704 38.39 2.42 20.24
N PRO A 705 39.01 3.23 21.16
CA PRO A 705 39.47 2.73 22.43
C PRO A 705 38.37 2.17 23.33
N ALA A 706 37.20 2.81 23.36
CA ALA A 706 36.07 2.32 24.15
C ALA A 706 35.53 0.98 23.58
N ASN A 707 35.41 0.85 22.26
CA ASN A 707 34.87 -0.34 21.59
C ASN A 707 35.82 -1.55 21.65
N GLN A 708 37.13 -1.32 21.76
CA GLN A 708 38.12 -2.36 22.13
C GLN A 708 37.86 -2.94 23.54
N HIS A 709 37.08 -2.24 24.35
CA HIS A 709 36.58 -2.65 25.67
C HIS A 709 35.08 -2.82 25.72
N CYS A 710 34.43 -3.15 24.57
CA CYS A 710 32.97 -3.38 24.40
C CYS A 710 32.10 -2.15 24.74
N GLY A 711 32.60 -0.94 24.54
CA GLY A 711 31.92 0.31 24.85
C GLY A 711 32.15 0.86 26.24
N ARG A 712 33.11 0.26 26.99
CA ARG A 712 33.50 0.79 28.31
C ARG A 712 34.39 2.00 28.15
N ILE A 713 33.92 3.16 28.59
CA ILE A 713 34.70 4.38 28.65
C ILE A 713 35.68 4.23 29.83
N LEU A 714 36.96 4.06 29.54
CA LEU A 714 38.03 4.07 30.58
C LEU A 714 38.15 5.50 31.08
N ALA A 715 37.84 5.74 32.36
CA ALA A 715 38.11 7.02 32.99
C ALA A 715 39.61 7.32 32.80
N ALA A 716 39.92 8.54 32.35
CA ALA A 716 41.31 8.98 32.21
C ALA A 716 42.04 8.73 33.54
N LEU A 717 43.01 7.83 33.52
CA LEU A 717 43.94 7.70 34.63
C LEU A 717 44.63 9.06 34.79
N ASP A 718 44.39 9.70 35.95
CA ASP A 718 45.09 10.87 36.38
C ASP A 718 46.62 10.59 36.28
N TYR A 719 47.25 11.09 35.24
CA TYR A 719 48.68 11.28 35.23
C TYR A 719 48.99 12.46 36.15
N GLN A 720 49.11 12.17 37.44
CA GLN A 720 49.89 13.02 38.33
C GLN A 720 51.38 12.70 38.10
N ILE A 721 52.06 13.66 37.47
CA ILE A 721 53.51 13.78 37.55
C ILE A 721 53.84 14.47 38.86
#